data_3764d408bb22947739c34b98723d3d95
#
_entry.id   3764d408bb22947739c34b98723d3d95
#
_cell.length_a   1.000
_cell.length_b   1.000
_cell.length_c   1.000
_cell.angle_alpha   90.00
_cell.angle_beta   90.00
_cell.angle_gamma   90.00
#
_symmetry.space_group_name_H-M   'P 1'
#
loop_
_entity.id
_entity.type
_entity.pdbx_description
1 polymer ?
#
loop_
_entity_poly.entity_id
_entity_poly.type
_entity_poly.pdbx_seq_one_letter_code
_entity_poly.pdbx_strand_id
1 'polypeptide(L)'
;MKKYIALLLAAMMVLACVAGCGNNNTDQPGNTDQPNTTDPTPSTPTDPTTPDDSEAKVGPDGREFADEQVYRSVYSSEVTTMNYLISGTTYELVVGANTIDSLVENDSYGNIVPCAAESWEDELETYTVKSTDEDGNPIDVEVQGQKWTFHLRKGQYWYDAAGNQKDPVTAHDYVAAARYMCDSAMDCNNSYLMDGWVINAEELLEYTAAKLVAVEKGAETWSKDEDGDVICDDYVIENGVVYSILWTDDGKVEGYEEYPEVKPEDLGVEALDDYTLVYHLVKPRPYFLTALQFGTYWPAPASLLAELGESYALDNQSMWFNGAYILETFNPQEKRVYVKNENNWDAEHIYIERIEQTYNTEAATLETELFLRGEVDGCGIGSDIVNDWLSDPEKSQMICTSRVIGDYSYFFGFCFEPKFDAEYEPENWVKAVNNENFRKAIFHGLNREQYTAARFPGDDAKMHLINTVTPKGFSVNDGKDYVNYGGLAKYTETESFNESEAIKYRDLAKAELEAAGATFPIKTPVNYNPSTSSWGNASVLLEQQLEGLLGSDFIDIVVLEFAGNSFLNETRRNGNYALQELNWGADFMDPETWADPFERENSYNFFCHDTDSYRVFQDTKTDETNALIDEYYALVDHARECYTDMDERYEAFAAAEAFYLDHAIVIPMFISGGSYQATKLNAFEGQFAMMGQSSSRYKGQHLYKTAMSQDMYDAQYEAWSEALGQH
;
A
#
# COMPACT_ATOMS: atom_id res chain seq x y z
N MET A 1 13.85 -19.54 -17.67
CA MET A 1 13.15 -19.86 -18.93
C MET A 1 11.76 -19.19 -19.00
N LYS A 2 10.91 -19.30 -17.96
CA LYS A 2 9.58 -18.64 -17.96
C LYS A 2 9.64 -17.09 -17.94
N LYS A 3 10.60 -16.48 -17.21
CA LYS A 3 10.80 -15.00 -17.19
C LYS A 3 11.17 -14.42 -18.56
N TYR A 4 11.96 -15.15 -19.36
CA TYR A 4 12.34 -14.74 -20.72
C TYR A 4 11.18 -14.79 -21.72
N ILE A 5 10.15 -15.59 -21.46
CA ILE A 5 8.97 -15.70 -22.31
C ILE A 5 8.06 -14.47 -22.12
N ALA A 6 7.94 -13.93 -20.91
CA ALA A 6 7.20 -12.70 -20.64
C ALA A 6 7.86 -11.47 -21.27
N LEU A 7 9.20 -11.36 -21.20
CA LEU A 7 9.95 -10.32 -21.90
C LEU A 7 9.87 -10.46 -23.43
N LEU A 8 9.83 -11.69 -23.95
CA LEU A 8 9.64 -11.95 -25.39
C LEU A 8 8.24 -11.52 -25.87
N LEU A 9 7.21 -11.70 -25.06
CA LEU A 9 5.85 -11.25 -25.40
C LEU A 9 5.73 -9.71 -25.40
N ALA A 10 6.37 -9.02 -24.46
CA ALA A 10 6.46 -7.57 -24.44
C ALA A 10 7.24 -7.02 -25.65
N ALA A 11 8.36 -7.64 -26.01
CA ALA A 11 9.13 -7.26 -27.19
C ALA A 11 8.40 -7.52 -28.51
N MET A 12 7.59 -8.57 -28.60
CA MET A 12 6.77 -8.84 -29.80
C MET A 12 5.63 -7.84 -29.98
N MET A 13 5.04 -7.33 -28.91
CA MET A 13 3.99 -6.28 -29.00
C MET A 13 4.57 -4.95 -29.48
N VAL A 14 5.76 -4.56 -29.03
CA VAL A 14 6.44 -3.33 -29.49
C VAL A 14 6.77 -3.40 -30.99
N LEU A 15 7.17 -4.55 -31.51
CA LEU A 15 7.43 -4.75 -32.94
C LEU A 15 6.16 -4.70 -33.81
N ALA A 16 4.99 -5.05 -33.28
CA ALA A 16 3.72 -4.99 -34.00
C ALA A 16 3.20 -3.54 -34.14
N CYS A 17 3.49 -2.65 -33.20
CA CYS A 17 3.05 -1.24 -33.26
C CYS A 17 3.86 -0.39 -34.24
N VAL A 18 5.12 -0.73 -34.54
CA VAL A 18 5.99 0.04 -35.47
C VAL A 18 5.64 -0.22 -36.94
N ALA A 19 4.93 -1.29 -37.26
CA ALA A 19 4.59 -1.65 -38.66
C ALA A 19 3.31 -0.99 -39.22
N GLY A 20 2.59 -0.18 -38.44
CA GLY A 20 1.24 0.31 -38.74
C GLY A 20 1.09 1.77 -39.18
N CYS A 21 2.09 2.63 -39.17
CA CYS A 21 1.95 4.04 -39.53
C CYS A 21 2.82 4.44 -40.72
N GLY A 22 2.26 4.30 -41.88
CA GLY A 22 2.78 4.79 -43.16
C GLY A 22 1.80 5.72 -43.89
N ASN A 23 2.13 6.98 -43.89
CA ASN A 23 1.80 8.02 -44.90
C ASN A 23 0.36 8.50 -45.08
N ASN A 24 0.12 9.79 -44.89
CA ASN A 24 -0.12 10.71 -46.02
C ASN A 24 -0.08 12.19 -45.61
N ASN A 25 0.76 12.89 -46.38
CA ASN A 25 0.85 14.35 -46.49
C ASN A 25 -0.45 14.97 -47.05
N THR A 26 -0.81 16.19 -46.62
CA THR A 26 -0.72 17.40 -47.47
C THR A 26 -1.36 18.63 -46.81
N ASP A 27 -0.63 19.74 -46.94
CA ASP A 27 -1.08 21.14 -47.11
C ASP A 27 -1.38 22.02 -45.90
N GLN A 28 -0.41 22.89 -45.63
CA GLN A 28 -0.58 24.25 -45.10
C GLN A 28 -1.29 25.16 -46.13
N PRO A 29 -1.94 26.30 -45.74
CA PRO A 29 -1.22 27.48 -45.26
C PRO A 29 -1.95 28.41 -44.26
N GLY A 30 -1.14 29.01 -43.40
CA GLY A 30 -1.08 30.47 -43.20
C GLY A 30 -2.14 31.21 -42.39
N ASN A 31 -1.66 31.80 -41.34
CA ASN A 31 -1.68 33.21 -41.00
C ASN A 31 -2.21 33.60 -39.64
N THR A 32 -1.29 34.09 -38.83
CA THR A 32 -1.34 35.26 -37.92
C THR A 32 -2.61 35.47 -37.05
N ASP A 33 -2.43 35.41 -35.71
CA ASP A 33 -2.52 36.62 -34.86
C ASP A 33 -2.12 36.26 -33.42
N GLN A 34 -1.14 37.00 -32.91
CA GLN A 34 -0.79 37.02 -31.51
C GLN A 34 -1.81 37.86 -30.74
N PRO A 35 -2.20 37.51 -29.54
CA PRO A 35 -2.60 38.49 -28.53
C PRO A 35 -1.52 38.64 -27.43
N ASN A 36 -1.18 39.87 -27.25
CA ASN A 36 -0.43 40.48 -26.17
C ASN A 36 -0.67 39.86 -24.80
N THR A 37 0.36 39.28 -24.22
CA THR A 37 0.43 39.01 -22.79
C THR A 37 1.00 40.23 -22.09
N THR A 38 0.15 40.91 -21.33
CA THR A 38 0.60 41.89 -20.32
C THR A 38 0.93 41.12 -19.04
N ASP A 39 2.21 41.18 -18.70
CA ASP A 39 2.77 40.75 -17.41
C ASP A 39 2.07 41.44 -16.24
N PRO A 40 1.65 40.77 -15.18
CA PRO A 40 1.33 41.41 -13.92
C PRO A 40 2.61 41.56 -13.09
N THR A 41 2.94 42.83 -12.82
CA THR A 41 3.98 43.23 -11.90
C THR A 41 3.75 42.66 -10.50
N PRO A 42 4.77 42.06 -9.82
CA PRO A 42 4.63 41.55 -8.46
C PRO A 42 4.35 42.75 -7.49
N SER A 43 3.28 42.63 -6.75
CA SER A 43 2.99 43.54 -5.63
C SER A 43 3.93 43.20 -4.46
N THR A 44 4.62 44.24 -3.99
CA THR A 44 5.47 44.23 -2.79
C THR A 44 4.67 43.77 -1.58
N PRO A 45 5.19 42.80 -0.75
CA PRO A 45 4.54 42.43 0.50
C PRO A 45 4.54 43.60 1.47
N THR A 46 3.39 43.92 2.01
CA THR A 46 3.25 44.83 3.17
C THR A 46 3.75 44.11 4.42
N ASP A 47 4.64 44.77 5.14
CA ASP A 47 5.16 44.37 6.45
C ASP A 47 4.03 43.90 7.39
N PRO A 48 4.14 42.71 8.04
CA PRO A 48 3.16 42.30 9.02
C PRO A 48 3.35 43.15 10.29
N THR A 49 2.28 43.84 10.67
CA THR A 49 2.16 44.43 11.99
C THR A 49 2.27 43.34 13.06
N THR A 50 3.19 43.53 14.00
CA THR A 50 3.35 42.69 15.21
C THR A 50 1.98 42.48 15.87
N PRO A 51 1.54 41.21 16.09
CA PRO A 51 0.29 40.95 16.80
C PRO A 51 0.41 41.30 18.28
N ASP A 52 -0.66 41.80 18.82
CA ASP A 52 -0.85 42.06 20.26
C ASP A 52 -1.00 40.70 20.98
N ASP A 53 -0.08 40.35 21.87
CA ASP A 53 0.07 39.06 22.56
C ASP A 53 -1.02 38.75 23.61
N SER A 54 -2.16 39.45 23.61
CA SER A 54 -3.19 39.35 24.62
C SER A 54 -4.52 38.70 24.18
N GLU A 55 -4.70 38.36 22.91
CA GLU A 55 -5.87 37.60 22.47
C GLU A 55 -5.62 36.07 22.51
N ALA A 56 -6.53 35.34 23.12
CA ALA A 56 -6.48 33.88 23.11
C ALA A 56 -6.37 33.41 21.67
N LYS A 57 -5.30 32.66 21.35
CA LYS A 57 -5.11 32.10 20.01
C LYS A 57 -6.20 31.06 19.79
N VAL A 58 -7.07 31.30 18.83
CA VAL A 58 -8.23 30.46 18.50
C VAL A 58 -7.98 29.84 17.13
N GLY A 59 -8.23 28.57 17.00
CA GLY A 59 -8.08 27.85 15.74
C GLY A 59 -9.28 28.02 14.80
N PRO A 60 -9.20 27.42 13.59
CA PRO A 60 -10.23 27.57 12.56
C PRO A 60 -11.60 26.99 12.97
N ASP A 61 -11.63 26.08 13.89
CA ASP A 61 -12.86 25.47 14.44
C ASP A 61 -13.46 26.23 15.64
N GLY A 62 -12.84 27.35 16.01
CA GLY A 62 -13.29 28.21 17.11
C GLY A 62 -12.85 27.77 18.51
N ARG A 63 -12.09 26.68 18.64
CA ARG A 63 -11.53 26.23 19.92
C ARG A 63 -10.25 27.05 20.26
N GLU A 64 -10.01 27.24 21.56
CA GLU A 64 -8.77 27.82 22.04
C GLU A 64 -7.63 26.79 21.97
N PHE A 65 -6.44 27.24 21.54
CA PHE A 65 -5.24 26.42 21.62
C PHE A 65 -4.87 26.12 23.07
N ALA A 66 -4.31 24.94 23.32
CA ALA A 66 -3.78 24.57 24.63
C ALA A 66 -2.62 25.52 25.02
N ASP A 67 -2.50 25.83 26.32
CA ASP A 67 -1.46 26.71 26.82
C ASP A 67 -0.05 26.09 26.67
N GLU A 68 0.04 24.77 26.71
CA GLU A 68 1.24 23.98 26.42
C GLU A 68 0.94 23.06 25.22
N GLN A 69 1.75 23.12 24.18
CA GLN A 69 1.64 22.30 23.00
C GLN A 69 2.33 20.94 23.20
N VAL A 70 1.85 20.19 24.19
CA VAL A 70 2.34 18.85 24.55
C VAL A 70 1.24 17.83 24.37
N TYR A 71 1.33 17.04 23.30
CA TYR A 71 0.36 15.98 22.99
C TYR A 71 0.72 14.68 23.70
N ARG A 72 -0.26 14.08 24.37
CA ARG A 72 -0.11 12.84 25.13
C ARG A 72 -1.01 11.76 24.59
N SER A 73 -0.46 10.56 24.41
CA SER A 73 -1.21 9.39 23.98
C SER A 73 -0.68 8.09 24.60
N VAL A 74 -1.41 7.00 24.41
CA VAL A 74 -0.99 5.65 24.78
C VAL A 74 -0.90 4.78 23.53
N TYR A 75 -0.07 3.73 23.59
CA TYR A 75 0.05 2.74 22.52
C TYR A 75 0.25 1.34 23.11
N SER A 76 -0.19 0.29 22.39
CA SER A 76 -0.16 -1.10 22.87
C SER A 76 0.80 -2.02 22.11
N SER A 77 1.28 -1.59 20.95
CA SER A 77 2.19 -2.38 20.12
C SER A 77 3.53 -1.69 19.98
N GLU A 78 4.61 -2.41 20.31
CA GLU A 78 5.96 -1.87 20.19
C GLU A 78 6.52 -2.14 18.80
N VAL A 79 7.38 -1.24 18.32
CA VAL A 79 8.17 -1.45 17.11
C VAL A 79 9.17 -2.58 17.33
N THR A 80 9.44 -3.34 16.27
CA THR A 80 10.47 -4.38 16.29
C THR A 80 11.84 -3.82 15.92
N THR A 81 11.85 -2.74 15.16
CA THR A 81 13.01 -1.97 14.72
C THR A 81 12.57 -0.53 14.47
N MET A 82 13.48 0.41 14.39
CA MET A 82 13.21 1.75 13.86
C MET A 82 13.71 1.93 12.43
N ASN A 83 14.26 0.85 11.85
CA ASN A 83 14.76 0.87 10.49
C ASN A 83 13.60 0.84 9.49
N TYR A 84 13.16 2.03 9.10
CA TYR A 84 12.08 2.23 8.13
C TYR A 84 12.43 1.74 6.72
N LEU A 85 13.69 1.43 6.43
CA LEU A 85 14.11 0.87 5.13
C LEU A 85 13.77 -0.62 5.04
N ILE A 86 13.81 -1.36 6.17
CA ILE A 86 13.54 -2.81 6.17
C ILE A 86 12.11 -3.16 6.60
N SER A 87 11.43 -2.27 7.33
CA SER A 87 10.10 -2.56 7.86
C SER A 87 8.98 -2.12 6.93
N GLY A 88 8.01 -3.00 6.72
CA GLY A 88 6.76 -2.71 6.02
C GLY A 88 5.57 -2.52 6.97
N THR A 89 5.78 -2.38 8.29
CA THR A 89 4.66 -2.24 9.23
C THR A 89 4.35 -0.77 9.55
N THR A 90 3.07 -0.50 9.77
CA THR A 90 2.59 0.85 10.12
C THR A 90 3.23 1.38 11.39
N TYR A 91 3.59 0.51 12.35
CA TYR A 91 4.14 0.93 13.64
C TYR A 91 5.50 1.64 13.48
N GLU A 92 6.39 1.09 12.68
CA GLU A 92 7.69 1.67 12.38
C GLU A 92 7.57 2.86 11.43
N LEU A 93 6.71 2.76 10.41
CA LEU A 93 6.51 3.83 9.43
C LEU A 93 5.94 5.10 10.06
N VAL A 94 5.06 5.02 11.06
CA VAL A 94 4.55 6.20 11.80
C VAL A 94 5.67 6.90 12.56
N VAL A 95 6.62 6.17 13.14
CA VAL A 95 7.80 6.78 13.79
C VAL A 95 8.63 7.51 12.75
N GLY A 96 8.93 6.86 11.62
CA GLY A 96 9.68 7.45 10.51
C GLY A 96 9.00 8.69 9.95
N ALA A 97 7.69 8.65 9.70
CA ALA A 97 6.91 9.77 9.13
C ALA A 97 7.05 11.07 9.93
N ASN A 98 7.22 11.00 11.25
CA ASN A 98 7.39 12.17 12.12
C ASN A 98 8.85 12.59 12.31
N THR A 99 9.81 11.74 11.97
CA THR A 99 11.23 11.96 12.27
C THR A 99 12.12 12.07 11.04
N ILE A 100 11.60 11.70 9.87
CA ILE A 100 12.31 11.74 8.59
C ILE A 100 11.49 12.56 7.59
N ASP A 101 12.11 13.56 6.97
CA ASP A 101 11.55 14.31 5.85
C ASP A 101 11.79 13.53 4.55
N SER A 102 10.71 13.28 3.81
CA SER A 102 10.73 12.72 2.45
C SER A 102 11.05 13.81 1.41
N LEU A 103 11.22 13.43 0.14
CA LEU A 103 11.43 14.41 -0.96
C LEU A 103 10.26 15.37 -1.08
N VAL A 104 9.05 14.85 -0.95
CA VAL A 104 7.78 15.58 -1.05
C VAL A 104 6.89 15.26 0.14
N GLU A 105 5.92 16.11 0.42
CA GLU A 105 4.89 15.85 1.44
C GLU A 105 3.50 16.23 0.91
N ASN A 106 2.45 15.99 1.68
CA ASN A 106 1.11 16.46 1.34
C ASN A 106 0.75 17.72 2.14
N ASP A 107 -0.04 18.59 1.54
CA ASP A 107 -0.77 19.61 2.28
C ASP A 107 -2.04 19.02 2.95
N SER A 108 -2.85 19.86 3.57
CA SER A 108 -4.09 19.44 4.24
C SER A 108 -5.22 19.04 3.28
N TYR A 109 -5.03 19.22 1.98
CA TYR A 109 -5.97 18.85 0.92
C TYR A 109 -5.51 17.61 0.11
N GLY A 110 -4.31 17.11 0.36
CA GLY A 110 -3.77 15.94 -0.32
C GLY A 110 -2.87 16.28 -1.51
N ASN A 111 -2.65 17.56 -1.81
CA ASN A 111 -1.75 17.94 -2.89
C ASN A 111 -0.30 17.62 -2.52
N ILE A 112 0.48 17.15 -3.49
CA ILE A 112 1.92 16.97 -3.34
C ILE A 112 2.61 18.35 -3.33
N VAL A 113 3.36 18.60 -2.28
CA VAL A 113 4.10 19.86 -2.07
C VAL A 113 5.57 19.58 -1.77
N PRO A 114 6.47 20.58 -2.01
CA PRO A 114 7.89 20.43 -1.69
C PRO A 114 8.15 20.16 -0.21
N CYS A 115 9.03 19.15 0.07
CA CYS A 115 9.54 18.90 1.42
C CYS A 115 11.08 19.00 1.41
N ALA A 116 11.84 17.92 1.48
CA ALA A 116 13.30 17.98 1.36
C ALA A 116 13.77 18.41 -0.04
N ALA A 117 12.99 18.12 -1.09
CA ALA A 117 13.18 18.72 -2.41
C ALA A 117 12.46 20.09 -2.50
N GLU A 118 13.13 21.12 -3.04
CA GLU A 118 12.52 22.42 -3.32
C GLU A 118 11.72 22.41 -4.63
N SER A 119 12.16 21.57 -5.57
CA SER A 119 11.54 21.42 -6.89
C SER A 119 11.98 20.10 -7.54
N TRP A 120 11.27 19.72 -8.58
CA TRP A 120 11.57 18.56 -9.41
C TRP A 120 11.11 18.78 -10.84
N GLU A 121 11.69 18.00 -11.75
CA GLU A 121 11.26 17.86 -13.13
C GLU A 121 11.39 16.41 -13.58
N ASP A 122 10.62 16.02 -14.58
CA ASP A 122 10.71 14.72 -15.21
C ASP A 122 10.86 14.83 -16.74
N GLU A 123 11.46 13.83 -17.33
CA GLU A 123 11.56 13.68 -18.78
C GLU A 123 11.54 12.21 -19.19
N LEU A 124 10.97 11.92 -20.35
CA LEU A 124 11.07 10.59 -20.93
C LEU A 124 12.50 10.36 -21.43
N GLU A 125 13.05 9.19 -21.11
CA GLU A 125 14.36 8.79 -21.58
C GLU A 125 14.30 7.44 -22.29
N THR A 126 15.28 7.15 -23.13
CA THR A 126 15.43 5.84 -23.77
C THR A 126 16.70 5.18 -23.28
N TYR A 127 16.61 3.96 -22.85
CA TYR A 127 17.76 3.16 -22.44
C TYR A 127 17.73 1.79 -23.12
N THR A 128 18.86 1.09 -23.06
CA THR A 128 19.02 -0.20 -23.73
C THR A 128 19.03 -1.32 -22.71
N VAL A 129 18.12 -2.28 -22.85
CA VAL A 129 18.13 -3.53 -22.08
C VAL A 129 18.69 -4.67 -22.90
N LYS A 130 19.36 -5.60 -22.26
CA LYS A 130 19.75 -6.88 -22.84
C LYS A 130 18.56 -7.81 -22.87
N SER A 131 18.30 -8.42 -24.01
CA SER A 131 17.21 -9.38 -24.22
C SER A 131 17.67 -10.51 -25.13
N THR A 132 16.79 -11.44 -25.44
CA THR A 132 17.03 -12.51 -26.41
C THR A 132 15.96 -12.48 -27.50
N ASP A 133 16.36 -12.79 -28.74
CA ASP A 133 15.43 -12.95 -29.85
C ASP A 133 14.68 -14.31 -29.77
N GLU A 134 13.76 -14.57 -30.73
CA GLU A 134 12.98 -15.80 -30.79
C GLU A 134 13.85 -17.09 -30.91
N ASP A 135 15.08 -16.94 -31.40
CA ASP A 135 16.07 -18.03 -31.56
C ASP A 135 17.00 -18.17 -30.34
N GLY A 136 16.80 -17.34 -29.28
CA GLY A 136 17.62 -17.34 -28.07
C GLY A 136 18.94 -16.57 -28.18
N ASN A 137 19.12 -15.75 -29.23
CA ASN A 137 20.37 -14.97 -29.38
C ASN A 137 20.25 -13.65 -28.62
N PRO A 138 21.33 -13.18 -27.95
CA PRO A 138 21.34 -11.90 -27.24
C PRO A 138 21.09 -10.73 -28.22
N ILE A 139 20.14 -9.86 -27.84
CA ILE A 139 19.83 -8.62 -28.56
C ILE A 139 19.81 -7.45 -27.58
N ASP A 140 20.05 -6.25 -28.12
CA ASP A 140 19.85 -5.00 -27.40
C ASP A 140 18.49 -4.42 -27.82
N VAL A 141 17.62 -4.15 -26.83
CA VAL A 141 16.31 -3.56 -27.05
C VAL A 141 16.28 -2.17 -26.44
N GLU A 142 15.86 -1.17 -27.22
CA GLU A 142 15.59 0.17 -26.69
C GLU A 142 14.19 0.18 -26.04
N VAL A 143 14.16 0.61 -24.77
CA VAL A 143 12.92 0.77 -24.00
C VAL A 143 12.77 2.21 -23.53
N GLN A 144 11.53 2.64 -23.36
CA GLN A 144 11.22 3.98 -22.86
C GLN A 144 11.06 3.94 -21.35
N GLY A 145 11.91 4.69 -20.67
CA GLY A 145 11.82 4.95 -19.24
C GLY A 145 11.47 6.41 -18.94
N GLN A 146 11.59 6.77 -17.68
CA GLN A 146 11.36 8.13 -17.20
C GLN A 146 12.45 8.53 -16.21
N LYS A 147 13.00 9.72 -16.41
CA LYS A 147 14.00 10.29 -15.51
C LYS A 147 13.34 11.39 -14.68
N TRP A 148 13.49 11.28 -13.37
CA TRP A 148 13.08 12.29 -12.39
C TRP A 148 14.30 12.95 -11.78
N THR A 149 14.34 14.28 -11.79
CA THR A 149 15.42 15.07 -11.19
C THR A 149 14.85 15.90 -10.05
N PHE A 150 15.42 15.76 -8.84
CA PHE A 150 15.03 16.47 -7.63
C PHE A 150 16.13 17.43 -7.19
N HIS A 151 15.76 18.68 -6.89
CA HIS A 151 16.65 19.70 -6.35
C HIS A 151 16.41 19.83 -4.85
N LEU A 152 17.40 19.44 -4.06
CA LEU A 152 17.29 19.37 -2.60
C LEU A 152 17.54 20.72 -1.94
N ARG A 153 16.84 20.97 -0.82
CA ARG A 153 17.07 22.14 0.05
C ARG A 153 18.48 22.10 0.61
N LYS A 154 19.17 23.24 0.56
CA LYS A 154 20.49 23.41 1.16
C LYS A 154 20.37 23.80 2.63
N GLY A 155 21.37 23.38 3.44
CA GLY A 155 21.43 23.79 4.84
C GLY A 155 20.57 22.95 5.78
N GLN A 156 20.04 21.81 5.30
CA GLN A 156 19.42 20.79 6.13
C GLN A 156 20.48 19.84 6.70
N TYR A 157 20.28 19.39 7.92
CA TYR A 157 21.22 18.52 8.65
C TYR A 157 20.50 17.37 9.31
N TRP A 158 21.24 16.32 9.52
CA TRP A 158 20.85 15.24 10.41
C TRP A 158 21.12 15.62 11.86
N TYR A 159 20.33 15.10 12.79
CA TYR A 159 20.44 15.32 14.25
C TYR A 159 20.39 13.99 14.97
N ASP A 160 21.22 13.80 16.03
CA ASP A 160 21.10 12.64 16.90
C ASP A 160 19.94 12.80 17.91
N ALA A 161 19.67 11.75 18.71
CA ALA A 161 18.60 11.75 19.71
C ALA A 161 18.74 12.82 20.81
N ALA A 162 19.94 13.37 21.00
CA ALA A 162 20.20 14.48 21.92
C ALA A 162 20.05 15.86 21.26
N GLY A 163 19.64 15.92 19.96
CA GLY A 163 19.52 17.15 19.20
C GLY A 163 20.83 17.74 18.70
N ASN A 164 21.93 17.00 18.76
CA ASN A 164 23.20 17.48 18.23
C ASN A 164 23.22 17.34 16.71
N GLN A 165 23.61 18.42 16.03
CA GLN A 165 23.79 18.44 14.59
C GLN A 165 24.89 17.47 14.16
N LYS A 166 24.61 16.74 13.07
CA LYS A 166 25.51 15.79 12.40
C LYS A 166 25.81 16.26 10.96
N ASP A 167 25.84 15.34 10.04
CA ASP A 167 26.14 15.60 8.64
C ASP A 167 25.04 16.40 7.95
N PRO A 168 25.34 17.11 6.86
CA PRO A 168 24.31 17.71 6.01
C PRO A 168 23.47 16.62 5.33
N VAL A 169 22.18 16.90 5.13
CA VAL A 169 21.32 16.05 4.29
C VAL A 169 21.65 16.33 2.83
N THR A 170 21.96 15.28 2.08
CA THR A 170 22.42 15.36 0.69
C THR A 170 21.77 14.29 -0.20
N ALA A 171 21.92 14.42 -1.52
CA ALA A 171 21.49 13.42 -2.49
C ALA A 171 22.15 12.04 -2.26
N HIS A 172 23.35 12.03 -1.68
CA HIS A 172 24.06 10.78 -1.36
C HIS A 172 23.35 9.95 -0.28
N ASP A 173 22.53 10.56 0.59
CA ASP A 173 21.76 9.86 1.61
C ASP A 173 20.62 9.04 1.00
N TYR A 174 20.00 9.55 -0.07
CA TYR A 174 18.99 8.83 -0.86
C TYR A 174 19.61 7.69 -1.65
N VAL A 175 20.76 7.93 -2.30
CA VAL A 175 21.50 6.88 -3.01
C VAL A 175 21.93 5.76 -2.06
N ALA A 176 22.40 6.09 -0.86
CA ALA A 176 22.80 5.10 0.14
C ALA A 176 21.59 4.26 0.61
N ALA A 177 20.45 4.91 0.87
CA ALA A 177 19.21 4.22 1.24
C ALA A 177 18.73 3.28 0.15
N ALA A 178 18.68 3.72 -1.11
CA ALA A 178 18.26 2.90 -2.25
C ALA A 178 19.17 1.67 -2.44
N ARG A 179 20.48 1.84 -2.32
CA ARG A 179 21.45 0.72 -2.41
C ARG A 179 21.30 -0.27 -1.27
N TYR A 180 21.02 0.23 -0.06
CA TYR A 180 20.73 -0.62 1.10
C TYR A 180 19.48 -1.46 0.86
N MET A 181 18.42 -0.87 0.32
CA MET A 181 17.16 -1.57 0.05
C MET A 181 17.25 -2.60 -1.07
N CYS A 182 18.11 -2.36 -2.06
CA CYS A 182 18.34 -3.30 -3.17
C CYS A 182 19.45 -4.34 -2.88
N ASP A 183 19.88 -4.48 -1.63
CA ASP A 183 20.75 -5.57 -1.18
C ASP A 183 19.89 -6.63 -0.45
N SER A 184 19.74 -7.80 -1.06
CA SER A 184 18.92 -8.90 -0.50
C SER A 184 19.41 -9.39 0.86
N ALA A 185 20.67 -9.11 1.24
CA ALA A 185 21.19 -9.41 2.58
C ALA A 185 20.54 -8.57 3.67
N MET A 186 19.93 -7.44 3.33
CA MET A 186 19.25 -6.53 4.28
C MET A 186 17.79 -6.93 4.56
N ASP A 187 17.23 -7.86 3.81
CA ASP A 187 15.86 -8.40 3.97
C ASP A 187 14.79 -7.30 4.06
N CYS A 188 14.83 -6.36 3.10
CA CYS A 188 13.95 -5.20 3.07
C CYS A 188 12.57 -5.57 2.51
N ASN A 189 11.53 -5.55 3.36
CA ASN A 189 10.17 -5.93 2.99
C ASN A 189 9.56 -5.06 1.87
N ASN A 190 10.00 -3.80 1.75
CA ASN A 190 9.46 -2.84 0.78
C ASN A 190 10.32 -2.70 -0.49
N SER A 191 11.30 -3.60 -0.70
CA SER A 191 12.15 -3.57 -1.89
C SER A 191 11.38 -3.72 -3.20
N TYR A 192 10.17 -4.31 -3.18
CA TYR A 192 9.28 -4.42 -4.34
C TYR A 192 8.87 -3.06 -4.95
N LEU A 193 8.93 -1.97 -4.20
CA LEU A 193 8.74 -0.61 -4.73
C LEU A 193 9.98 -0.05 -5.44
N MET A 194 11.12 -0.75 -5.39
CA MET A 194 12.31 -0.48 -6.22
C MET A 194 12.39 -1.48 -7.37
N ASP A 195 12.08 -2.76 -7.10
CA ASP A 195 12.04 -3.85 -8.05
C ASP A 195 11.03 -3.56 -9.17
N GLY A 196 11.45 -3.64 -10.43
CA GLY A 196 10.62 -3.28 -11.58
C GLY A 196 10.22 -1.80 -11.68
N TRP A 197 10.76 -0.92 -10.79
CA TRP A 197 10.55 0.53 -10.84
C TRP A 197 11.81 1.27 -11.25
N VAL A 198 12.91 1.00 -10.58
CA VAL A 198 14.19 1.68 -10.77
C VAL A 198 15.10 0.80 -11.62
N ILE A 199 15.78 1.40 -12.58
CA ILE A 199 16.71 0.67 -13.46
C ILE A 199 17.75 -0.08 -12.64
N ASN A 200 17.98 -1.35 -12.99
CA ASN A 200 18.90 -2.29 -12.34
C ASN A 200 18.55 -2.63 -10.86
N ALA A 201 17.36 -2.30 -10.36
CA ALA A 201 16.99 -2.69 -9.01
C ALA A 201 16.68 -4.19 -8.90
N GLU A 202 15.92 -4.73 -9.85
CA GLU A 202 15.63 -6.18 -9.96
C GLU A 202 16.93 -6.98 -10.11
N GLU A 203 17.79 -6.59 -11.05
CA GLU A 203 19.04 -7.27 -11.32
C GLU A 203 20.01 -7.22 -10.12
N LEU A 204 20.01 -6.10 -9.37
CA LEU A 204 20.83 -5.97 -8.16
C LEU A 204 20.30 -6.86 -7.03
N LEU A 205 18.98 -6.88 -6.80
CA LEU A 205 18.33 -7.78 -5.84
C LEU A 205 18.59 -9.24 -6.17
N GLU A 206 18.42 -9.64 -7.44
CA GLU A 206 18.69 -11.01 -7.88
C GLU A 206 20.16 -11.39 -7.71
N TYR A 207 21.09 -10.50 -8.09
CA TYR A 207 22.52 -10.74 -7.93
C TYR A 207 22.95 -10.88 -6.48
N THR A 208 22.45 -9.98 -5.60
CA THR A 208 22.78 -10.04 -4.17
C THR A 208 22.12 -11.24 -3.50
N ALA A 209 20.91 -11.65 -3.91
CA ALA A 209 20.27 -12.89 -3.46
C ALA A 209 21.07 -14.14 -3.88
N ALA A 210 21.46 -14.22 -5.16
CA ALA A 210 22.29 -15.31 -5.66
C ALA A 210 23.63 -15.40 -4.91
N LYS A 211 24.24 -14.25 -4.62
CA LYS A 211 25.48 -14.17 -3.85
C LYS A 211 25.32 -14.60 -2.40
N LEU A 212 24.16 -14.30 -1.78
CA LEU A 212 23.87 -14.65 -0.38
C LEU A 212 23.77 -16.16 -0.19
N VAL A 213 23.17 -16.86 -1.13
CA VAL A 213 22.98 -18.32 -1.07
C VAL A 213 24.10 -19.14 -1.74
N ALA A 214 24.99 -18.49 -2.50
CA ALA A 214 26.06 -19.16 -3.22
C ALA A 214 27.02 -19.88 -2.27
N VAL A 215 27.30 -21.15 -2.53
CA VAL A 215 28.28 -21.96 -1.80
C VAL A 215 29.63 -21.95 -2.50
N GLU A 216 30.73 -22.16 -1.75
CA GLU A 216 32.08 -22.25 -2.35
C GLU A 216 32.13 -23.38 -3.38
N LYS A 217 32.58 -23.07 -4.59
CA LYS A 217 32.68 -24.04 -5.69
C LYS A 217 33.60 -25.19 -5.30
N GLY A 218 33.08 -26.43 -5.38
CA GLY A 218 33.80 -27.63 -5.01
C GLY A 218 33.71 -27.99 -3.50
N ALA A 219 32.95 -27.25 -2.70
CA ALA A 219 32.62 -27.66 -1.35
C ALA A 219 31.74 -28.95 -1.39
N GLU A 220 32.12 -29.98 -0.63
CA GLU A 220 31.36 -31.24 -0.57
C GLU A 220 30.06 -31.12 0.28
N THR A 221 29.66 -29.90 0.71
CA THR A 221 28.52 -29.68 1.58
C THR A 221 27.25 -29.39 0.80
N TRP A 222 26.76 -30.42 0.14
CA TRP A 222 25.36 -30.46 -0.25
C TRP A 222 24.54 -30.76 1.00
N SER A 223 23.77 -29.83 1.48
CA SER A 223 22.77 -30.11 2.52
C SER A 223 21.71 -31.05 1.96
N LYS A 224 21.30 -32.03 2.79
CA LYS A 224 20.17 -32.87 2.46
C LYS A 224 19.04 -32.49 3.38
N ASP A 225 17.82 -32.50 2.84
CA ASP A 225 16.63 -32.35 3.64
C ASP A 225 16.37 -33.61 4.50
N GLU A 226 15.31 -33.61 5.29
CA GLU A 226 14.93 -34.69 6.17
C GLU A 226 14.58 -35.99 5.38
N ASP A 227 14.22 -35.88 4.11
CA ASP A 227 13.89 -37.00 3.21
C ASP A 227 15.12 -37.52 2.45
N GLY A 228 16.26 -36.82 2.57
CA GLY A 228 17.55 -37.22 2.00
C GLY A 228 17.76 -36.69 0.58
N ASP A 229 16.90 -35.81 0.09
CA ASP A 229 17.06 -35.12 -1.16
C ASP A 229 18.08 -33.97 -1.01
N VAL A 230 18.88 -33.77 -2.07
CA VAL A 230 19.94 -32.76 -2.07
C VAL A 230 19.29 -31.40 -2.20
N ILE A 231 19.34 -30.59 -1.14
CA ILE A 231 19.08 -29.17 -1.23
C ILE A 231 20.33 -28.56 -1.84
N CYS A 232 20.27 -28.27 -3.11
CA CYS A 232 21.34 -27.60 -3.80
C CYS A 232 20.90 -26.18 -4.11
N ASP A 233 21.66 -25.24 -3.58
CA ASP A 233 21.58 -23.87 -4.06
C ASP A 233 22.02 -23.86 -5.51
N ASP A 234 21.29 -23.15 -6.37
CA ASP A 234 21.56 -23.10 -7.80
C ASP A 234 22.82 -22.27 -8.14
N TYR A 235 23.52 -21.81 -7.09
CA TYR A 235 24.65 -20.90 -7.23
C TYR A 235 25.89 -21.37 -6.49
N VAL A 236 27.05 -21.11 -7.10
CA VAL A 236 28.36 -21.29 -6.46
C VAL A 236 29.20 -20.03 -6.59
N ILE A 237 30.13 -19.82 -5.66
CA ILE A 237 31.09 -18.70 -5.69
C ILE A 237 32.51 -19.25 -5.82
N GLU A 238 33.33 -18.65 -6.72
CA GLU A 238 34.75 -18.95 -6.89
C GLU A 238 35.52 -17.65 -7.08
N ASN A 239 36.47 -17.35 -6.20
CA ASN A 239 37.27 -16.11 -6.24
C ASN A 239 36.40 -14.82 -6.22
N GLY A 240 35.25 -14.86 -5.59
CA GLY A 240 34.31 -13.73 -5.50
C GLY A 240 33.37 -13.55 -6.69
N VAL A 241 33.45 -14.44 -7.68
CA VAL A 241 32.53 -14.46 -8.83
C VAL A 241 31.44 -15.49 -8.56
N VAL A 242 30.19 -15.11 -8.80
CA VAL A 242 29.00 -15.97 -8.67
C VAL A 242 28.78 -16.70 -10.00
N TYR A 243 28.43 -17.95 -9.94
CA TYR A 243 28.08 -18.78 -11.09
C TYR A 243 26.77 -19.50 -10.84
N SER A 244 25.90 -19.56 -11.83
CA SER A 244 24.75 -20.46 -11.86
C SER A 244 25.21 -21.89 -12.15
N ILE A 245 24.60 -22.87 -11.49
CA ILE A 245 24.85 -24.29 -11.75
C ILE A 245 23.94 -24.73 -12.89
N LEU A 246 24.55 -25.27 -13.95
CA LEU A 246 23.81 -25.89 -15.03
C LEU A 246 23.56 -27.37 -14.71
N TRP A 247 22.29 -27.75 -14.64
CA TRP A 247 21.87 -29.10 -14.29
C TRP A 247 21.46 -29.91 -15.52
N THR A 248 21.81 -31.19 -15.55
CA THR A 248 21.26 -32.14 -16.52
C THR A 248 19.85 -32.59 -16.08
N ASP A 249 19.04 -33.13 -16.99
CA ASP A 249 17.68 -33.64 -16.71
C ASP A 249 17.65 -34.73 -15.61
N ASP A 250 18.77 -35.41 -15.35
CA ASP A 250 18.91 -36.44 -14.30
C ASP A 250 19.55 -35.88 -13.00
N GLY A 251 19.55 -34.57 -12.83
CA GLY A 251 19.94 -33.86 -11.59
C GLY A 251 21.45 -33.88 -11.30
N LYS A 252 22.31 -33.90 -12.34
CA LYS A 252 23.75 -33.79 -12.20
C LYS A 252 24.25 -32.47 -12.70
N VAL A 253 25.34 -31.98 -12.12
CA VAL A 253 25.99 -30.77 -12.58
C VAL A 253 26.58 -30.99 -13.98
N GLU A 254 26.09 -30.26 -14.97
CA GLU A 254 26.60 -30.24 -16.34
C GLU A 254 27.73 -29.24 -16.49
N GLY A 255 27.61 -28.07 -15.83
CA GLY A 255 28.57 -26.99 -15.91
C GLY A 255 28.26 -25.84 -14.97
N TYR A 256 28.93 -24.74 -15.21
CA TYR A 256 28.78 -23.48 -14.50
C TYR A 256 28.76 -22.34 -15.50
N GLU A 257 27.84 -21.40 -15.34
CA GLU A 257 27.77 -20.17 -16.12
C GLU A 257 27.98 -18.99 -15.20
N GLU A 258 28.80 -18.00 -15.59
CA GLU A 258 29.03 -16.81 -14.80
C GLU A 258 27.69 -16.03 -14.66
N TYR A 259 27.26 -15.77 -13.41
CA TYR A 259 26.07 -14.97 -13.15
C TYR A 259 26.42 -13.49 -13.37
N PRO A 260 25.62 -12.72 -14.12
CA PRO A 260 25.94 -11.32 -14.40
C PRO A 260 26.11 -10.51 -13.12
N GLU A 261 27.29 -9.92 -12.92
CA GLU A 261 27.53 -9.01 -11.80
C GLU A 261 26.79 -7.69 -12.02
N VAL A 262 25.98 -7.30 -11.04
CA VAL A 262 25.38 -5.96 -10.95
C VAL A 262 25.95 -5.29 -9.70
N LYS A 263 26.47 -4.07 -9.86
CA LYS A 263 27.08 -3.33 -8.77
C LYS A 263 26.09 -2.34 -8.19
N PRO A 264 26.19 -2.00 -6.89
CA PRO A 264 25.37 -0.96 -6.31
C PRO A 264 25.45 0.41 -7.03
N GLU A 265 26.56 0.67 -7.72
CA GLU A 265 26.75 1.88 -8.52
C GLU A 265 25.97 1.89 -9.84
N ASP A 266 25.51 0.72 -10.30
CA ASP A 266 24.74 0.57 -11.54
C ASP A 266 23.23 0.81 -11.31
N LEU A 267 22.80 0.90 -10.04
CA LEU A 267 21.41 1.20 -9.66
C LEU A 267 21.00 2.58 -10.21
N GLY A 268 19.81 2.66 -10.80
CA GLY A 268 19.25 3.88 -11.41
C GLY A 268 18.89 4.98 -10.42
N VAL A 269 19.68 5.15 -9.36
CA VAL A 269 19.58 6.26 -8.39
C VAL A 269 20.95 6.90 -8.24
N GLU A 270 21.08 8.16 -8.65
CA GLU A 270 22.36 8.84 -8.64
C GLU A 270 22.31 10.25 -8.04
N ALA A 271 23.40 10.66 -7.40
CA ALA A 271 23.65 12.01 -6.98
C ALA A 271 24.56 12.71 -8.00
N LEU A 272 24.03 13.65 -8.78
CA LEU A 272 24.84 14.43 -9.73
C LEU A 272 25.76 15.41 -8.99
N ASP A 273 25.31 15.89 -7.86
CA ASP A 273 26.05 16.66 -6.86
C ASP A 273 25.37 16.49 -5.49
N ASP A 274 25.85 17.18 -4.45
CA ASP A 274 25.31 17.06 -3.08
C ASP A 274 23.80 17.36 -2.99
N TYR A 275 23.23 18.11 -3.94
CA TYR A 275 21.85 18.61 -3.88
C TYR A 275 21.03 18.33 -5.14
N THR A 276 21.52 17.51 -6.04
CA THR A 276 20.79 17.08 -7.24
C THR A 276 20.72 15.56 -7.27
N LEU A 277 19.53 15.04 -7.01
CA LEU A 277 19.21 13.61 -6.98
C LEU A 277 18.47 13.23 -8.26
N VAL A 278 18.81 12.09 -8.84
CA VAL A 278 18.13 11.56 -10.03
C VAL A 278 17.67 10.13 -9.79
N TYR A 279 16.43 9.84 -10.21
CA TYR A 279 15.90 8.49 -10.37
C TYR A 279 15.67 8.20 -11.84
N HIS A 280 16.14 7.04 -12.29
CA HIS A 280 15.90 6.48 -13.62
C HIS A 280 14.93 5.31 -13.50
N LEU A 281 13.69 5.49 -14.00
CA LEU A 281 12.64 4.48 -13.93
C LEU A 281 12.62 3.61 -15.18
N VAL A 282 12.36 2.32 -15.01
CA VAL A 282 12.31 1.34 -16.10
C VAL A 282 11.20 1.62 -17.11
N LYS A 283 10.15 2.34 -16.70
CA LYS A 283 9.04 2.78 -17.54
C LYS A 283 8.42 4.07 -16.99
N PRO A 284 7.67 4.83 -17.80
CA PRO A 284 6.98 6.02 -17.32
C PRO A 284 5.96 5.70 -16.23
N ARG A 285 6.03 6.45 -15.10
CA ARG A 285 5.11 6.35 -13.96
C ARG A 285 4.64 7.74 -13.57
N PRO A 286 3.49 8.22 -14.11
CA PRO A 286 3.01 9.58 -13.87
C PRO A 286 2.68 9.84 -12.38
N TYR A 287 2.49 8.79 -11.60
CA TYR A 287 2.18 8.82 -10.18
C TYR A 287 3.41 8.66 -9.25
N PHE A 288 4.63 8.66 -9.78
CA PHE A 288 5.86 8.39 -9.00
C PHE A 288 6.02 9.26 -7.76
N LEU A 289 5.64 10.55 -7.85
CA LEU A 289 5.71 11.47 -6.70
C LEU A 289 4.91 10.98 -5.48
N THR A 290 3.81 10.27 -5.70
CA THR A 290 2.98 9.77 -4.59
C THR A 290 3.63 8.60 -3.87
N ALA A 291 4.41 7.78 -4.58
CA ALA A 291 5.18 6.68 -3.98
C ALA A 291 6.33 7.18 -3.10
N LEU A 292 6.85 8.40 -3.34
CA LEU A 292 7.96 8.97 -2.56
C LEU A 292 7.62 9.22 -1.08
N GLN A 293 6.37 9.07 -0.69
CA GLN A 293 5.92 9.20 0.70
C GLN A 293 6.16 7.94 1.52
N PHE A 294 6.45 6.81 0.87
CA PHE A 294 6.80 5.57 1.54
C PHE A 294 8.25 5.55 2.02
N GLY A 295 8.50 4.83 3.10
CA GLY A 295 9.82 4.65 3.70
C GLY A 295 10.88 4.16 2.73
N THR A 296 10.48 3.43 1.67
CA THR A 296 11.33 2.99 0.56
C THR A 296 12.13 4.12 -0.10
N TYR A 297 11.54 5.31 -0.20
CA TYR A 297 12.15 6.47 -0.86
C TYR A 297 12.67 7.52 0.11
N TRP A 298 12.65 7.25 1.42
CA TRP A 298 13.19 8.19 2.41
C TRP A 298 14.72 8.10 2.49
N PRO A 299 15.40 9.21 2.80
CA PRO A 299 16.85 9.21 2.93
C PRO A 299 17.29 8.51 4.20
N ALA A 300 18.51 7.99 4.21
CA ALA A 300 19.19 7.55 5.43
C ALA A 300 20.61 8.15 5.46
N PRO A 301 21.12 8.59 6.62
CA PRO A 301 22.41 9.24 6.70
C PRO A 301 23.53 8.29 6.24
N ALA A 302 24.08 8.56 5.06
CA ALA A 302 24.99 7.67 4.33
C ALA A 302 26.20 7.25 5.19
N SER A 303 26.77 8.18 5.96
CA SER A 303 27.91 7.90 6.84
C SER A 303 27.55 6.97 7.98
N LEU A 304 26.39 7.17 8.63
CA LEU A 304 25.92 6.33 9.72
C LEU A 304 25.51 4.94 9.22
N LEU A 305 24.83 4.89 8.08
CA LEU A 305 24.42 3.63 7.43
C LEU A 305 25.65 2.78 7.07
N ALA A 306 26.71 3.40 6.53
CA ALA A 306 27.97 2.74 6.24
C ALA A 306 28.72 2.28 7.50
N GLU A 307 28.59 3.00 8.63
CA GLU A 307 29.20 2.63 9.92
C GLU A 307 28.48 1.45 10.58
N LEU A 308 27.13 1.47 10.59
CA LEU A 308 26.33 0.55 11.38
C LEU A 308 25.82 -0.67 10.58
N GLY A 309 25.63 -0.56 9.26
CA GLY A 309 25.09 -1.64 8.43
C GLY A 309 23.76 -2.18 8.98
N GLU A 310 23.70 -3.48 9.24
CA GLU A 310 22.52 -4.15 9.83
C GLU A 310 22.10 -3.62 11.21
N SER A 311 23.00 -2.93 11.91
CA SER A 311 22.73 -2.33 13.22
C SER A 311 22.14 -0.92 13.12
N TYR A 312 21.89 -0.39 11.90
CA TYR A 312 21.25 0.90 11.70
C TYR A 312 19.83 0.89 12.24
N ALA A 313 19.49 1.94 12.99
CA ALA A 313 18.14 2.22 13.49
C ALA A 313 17.47 1.07 14.29
N LEU A 314 18.25 0.32 15.08
CA LEU A 314 17.71 -0.63 16.06
C LEU A 314 17.02 0.09 17.24
N ASP A 315 17.46 1.31 17.52
CA ASP A 315 16.91 2.23 18.51
C ASP A 315 17.17 3.68 18.13
N ASN A 316 16.71 4.64 18.94
CA ASN A 316 16.91 6.07 18.70
C ASN A 316 18.37 6.55 18.87
N GLN A 317 19.29 5.73 19.37
CA GLN A 317 20.71 6.06 19.49
C GLN A 317 21.51 5.62 18.26
N SER A 318 20.96 4.67 17.51
CA SER A 318 21.55 4.11 16.29
C SER A 318 20.93 4.67 15.00
N MET A 319 20.18 5.80 15.09
CA MET A 319 19.66 6.54 13.94
C MET A 319 19.82 8.05 14.15
N TRP A 320 19.73 8.81 13.05
CA TRP A 320 19.65 10.26 13.08
C TRP A 320 18.33 10.71 12.42
N PHE A 321 17.95 11.95 12.68
CA PHE A 321 16.66 12.55 12.36
C PHE A 321 16.86 13.83 11.53
N ASN A 322 16.07 14.02 10.49
CA ASN A 322 16.05 15.26 9.70
C ASN A 322 14.64 15.87 9.60
N GLY A 323 13.63 15.16 10.10
CA GLY A 323 12.22 15.54 10.00
C GLY A 323 11.76 16.54 11.05
N ALA A 324 10.44 16.69 11.14
CA ALA A 324 9.78 17.65 12.03
C ALA A 324 10.09 17.41 13.52
N TYR A 325 10.35 16.16 13.90
CA TYR A 325 10.62 15.78 15.28
C TYR A 325 11.90 14.94 15.40
N ILE A 326 12.50 15.00 16.59
CA ILE A 326 13.59 14.15 17.06
C ILE A 326 13.02 13.20 18.11
N LEU A 327 13.22 11.89 17.95
CA LEU A 327 12.88 10.90 18.98
C LEU A 327 13.92 10.95 20.10
N GLU A 328 13.70 11.87 21.04
CA GLU A 328 14.59 12.12 22.18
C GLU A 328 14.71 10.91 23.10
N THR A 329 13.59 10.28 23.42
CA THR A 329 13.52 9.14 24.35
C THR A 329 12.83 7.97 23.67
N PHE A 330 13.46 6.81 23.74
CA PHE A 330 12.87 5.53 23.43
C PHE A 330 13.23 4.53 24.51
N ASN A 331 12.25 4.19 25.33
CA ASN A 331 12.34 3.13 26.31
C ASN A 331 11.36 2.04 25.89
N PRO A 332 11.82 0.92 25.32
CA PRO A 332 10.92 -0.14 24.82
C PRO A 332 9.94 -0.61 25.89
N GLN A 333 8.68 -0.72 25.52
CA GLN A 333 7.57 -1.11 26.39
C GLN A 333 7.38 -0.19 27.63
N GLU A 334 7.80 1.05 27.54
CA GLU A 334 7.61 2.06 28.57
C GLU A 334 7.11 3.37 27.97
N LYS A 335 7.95 4.03 27.14
CA LYS A 335 7.56 5.31 26.52
C LYS A 335 8.41 5.70 25.32
N ARG A 336 7.83 6.56 24.49
CA ARG A 336 8.47 7.34 23.41
C ARG A 336 8.23 8.82 23.64
N VAL A 337 9.25 9.63 23.42
CA VAL A 337 9.13 11.08 23.49
C VAL A 337 9.76 11.70 22.27
N TYR A 338 8.95 12.43 21.52
CA TYR A 338 9.40 13.22 20.39
C TYR A 338 9.44 14.69 20.82
N VAL A 339 10.47 15.40 20.40
CA VAL A 339 10.62 16.84 20.60
C VAL A 339 10.72 17.52 19.24
N LYS A 340 10.12 18.70 19.14
CA LYS A 340 10.21 19.53 17.93
C LYS A 340 11.67 19.70 17.51
N ASN A 341 11.93 19.54 16.22
CA ASN A 341 13.21 19.90 15.63
C ASN A 341 13.20 21.40 15.29
N GLU A 342 13.75 22.21 16.17
CA GLU A 342 13.79 23.66 15.99
C GLU A 342 14.63 24.11 14.77
N ASN A 343 15.42 23.19 14.21
CA ASN A 343 16.26 23.45 13.05
C ASN A 343 15.69 22.84 11.75
N ASN A 344 14.49 22.26 11.80
CA ASN A 344 13.81 21.82 10.59
C ASN A 344 13.54 23.03 9.69
N TRP A 345 13.60 22.84 8.38
CA TRP A 345 13.42 23.91 7.39
C TRP A 345 12.05 24.60 7.49
N ASP A 346 11.06 23.91 8.05
CA ASP A 346 9.68 24.35 8.20
C ASP A 346 9.24 24.42 9.68
N ALA A 347 10.20 24.69 10.58
CA ALA A 347 9.97 24.72 12.03
C ALA A 347 8.85 25.68 12.46
N GLU A 348 8.53 26.71 11.67
CA GLU A 348 7.44 27.65 11.95
C GLU A 348 6.05 27.01 11.84
N HIS A 349 5.88 25.90 11.10
CA HIS A 349 4.64 25.14 10.98
C HIS A 349 4.60 23.88 11.85
N ILE A 350 5.56 23.70 12.76
CA ILE A 350 5.54 22.65 13.77
C ILE A 350 5.05 23.27 15.08
N TYR A 351 3.75 23.12 15.38
CA TYR A 351 3.12 23.80 16.51
C TYR A 351 3.17 22.96 17.79
N ILE A 352 2.98 21.65 17.70
CA ILE A 352 3.13 20.72 18.83
C ILE A 352 4.62 20.60 19.15
N GLU A 353 5.02 21.07 20.33
CA GLU A 353 6.43 21.14 20.74
C GLU A 353 6.96 19.78 21.24
N ARG A 354 6.06 18.95 21.78
CA ARG A 354 6.41 17.69 22.40
C ARG A 354 5.29 16.67 22.27
N ILE A 355 5.64 15.42 21.96
CA ILE A 355 4.71 14.29 21.89
C ILE A 355 5.19 13.24 22.89
N GLU A 356 4.33 12.86 23.81
CA GLU A 356 4.61 11.85 24.85
C GLU A 356 3.68 10.65 24.65
N GLN A 357 4.26 9.51 24.33
CA GLN A 357 3.53 8.26 24.14
C GLN A 357 3.93 7.26 25.22
N THR A 358 2.96 6.75 25.95
CA THR A 358 3.18 5.77 27.03
C THR A 358 2.70 4.39 26.56
N TYR A 359 3.56 3.39 26.75
CA TYR A 359 3.20 2.01 26.41
C TYR A 359 2.25 1.41 27.45
N ASN A 360 1.21 0.76 26.98
CA ASN A 360 0.29 0.00 27.83
C ASN A 360 -0.40 -1.09 27.00
N THR A 361 -0.21 -2.35 27.35
CA THR A 361 -0.86 -3.48 26.66
C THR A 361 -2.38 -3.42 26.65
N GLU A 362 -2.98 -2.70 27.59
CA GLU A 362 -4.42 -2.50 27.70
C GLU A 362 -4.85 -1.10 27.18
N ALA A 363 -4.02 -0.44 26.37
CA ALA A 363 -4.27 0.93 25.87
C ALA A 363 -5.68 1.08 25.30
N ALA A 364 -6.11 0.21 24.41
CA ALA A 364 -7.42 0.26 23.77
C ALA A 364 -8.61 0.19 24.76
N THR A 365 -8.40 -0.38 25.95
CA THR A 365 -9.43 -0.46 27.00
C THR A 365 -9.39 0.74 27.97
N LEU A 366 -8.18 1.28 28.20
CA LEU A 366 -7.96 2.31 29.23
C LEU A 366 -7.97 3.72 28.68
N GLU A 367 -7.71 3.92 27.38
CA GLU A 367 -7.50 5.26 26.79
C GLU A 367 -8.68 6.20 26.98
N THR A 368 -9.93 5.70 26.93
CA THR A 368 -11.12 6.52 27.14
C THR A 368 -11.22 7.06 28.58
N GLU A 369 -10.83 6.28 29.58
CA GLU A 369 -10.77 6.73 30.96
C GLU A 369 -9.62 7.70 31.20
N LEU A 370 -8.45 7.44 30.61
CA LEU A 370 -7.29 8.33 30.64
C LEU A 370 -7.63 9.69 30.00
N PHE A 371 -8.37 9.68 28.88
CA PHE A 371 -8.85 10.88 28.23
C PHE A 371 -9.79 11.70 29.12
N LEU A 372 -10.78 11.06 29.74
CA LEU A 372 -11.71 11.73 30.67
C LEU A 372 -11.01 12.31 31.90
N ARG A 373 -9.89 11.73 32.33
CA ARG A 373 -9.03 12.27 33.40
C ARG A 373 -8.05 13.35 32.94
N GLY A 374 -7.94 13.57 31.63
CA GLY A 374 -7.01 14.53 31.04
C GLY A 374 -5.55 14.05 31.02
N GLU A 375 -5.31 12.74 31.10
CA GLU A 375 -3.98 12.13 31.06
C GLU A 375 -3.49 11.88 29.63
N VAL A 376 -4.44 11.75 28.68
CA VAL A 376 -4.18 11.71 27.23
C VAL A 376 -5.04 12.73 26.49
N ASP A 377 -4.66 13.08 25.28
CA ASP A 377 -5.29 14.15 24.48
C ASP A 377 -6.09 13.61 23.29
N GLY A 378 -6.11 12.28 23.11
CA GLY A 378 -6.93 11.58 22.13
C GLY A 378 -7.12 10.12 22.49
N CYS A 379 -8.24 9.55 22.07
CA CYS A 379 -8.56 8.13 22.21
C CYS A 379 -9.58 7.68 21.15
N GLY A 380 -9.53 6.41 20.78
CA GLY A 380 -10.60 5.76 20.03
C GLY A 380 -11.83 5.47 20.92
N ILE A 381 -13.01 5.46 20.35
CA ILE A 381 -14.23 5.08 21.05
C ILE A 381 -14.71 3.74 20.49
N GLY A 382 -14.55 2.69 21.29
CA GLY A 382 -14.90 1.34 20.88
C GLY A 382 -16.40 1.15 20.64
N SER A 383 -16.72 0.22 19.74
CA SER A 383 -18.11 -0.11 19.37
C SER A 383 -18.98 -0.57 20.53
N ASP A 384 -18.37 -1.09 21.60
CA ASP A 384 -19.04 -1.55 22.82
C ASP A 384 -19.51 -0.41 23.72
N ILE A 385 -18.89 0.77 23.63
CA ILE A 385 -19.17 1.94 24.47
C ILE A 385 -19.71 3.16 23.71
N VAL A 386 -19.66 3.17 22.37
CA VAL A 386 -20.03 4.33 21.55
C VAL A 386 -21.45 4.81 21.82
N ASN A 387 -22.43 3.91 21.96
CA ASN A 387 -23.82 4.27 22.24
C ASN A 387 -23.99 4.92 23.61
N ASP A 388 -23.22 4.51 24.61
CA ASP A 388 -23.19 5.13 25.92
C ASP A 388 -22.62 6.55 25.86
N TRP A 389 -21.57 6.76 25.05
CA TRP A 389 -20.98 8.08 24.82
C TRP A 389 -21.94 9.02 24.09
N LEU A 390 -22.57 8.56 23.01
CA LEU A 390 -23.51 9.35 22.21
C LEU A 390 -24.77 9.73 23.00
N SER A 391 -25.20 8.89 23.95
CA SER A 391 -26.39 9.17 24.79
C SER A 391 -26.11 10.02 26.05
N ASP A 392 -24.84 10.14 26.45
CA ASP A 392 -24.40 10.95 27.59
C ASP A 392 -24.28 12.43 27.18
N PRO A 393 -24.97 13.40 27.82
CA PRO A 393 -24.95 14.80 27.42
C PRO A 393 -23.56 15.49 27.48
N GLU A 394 -22.65 15.02 28.35
CA GLU A 394 -21.30 15.57 28.50
C GLU A 394 -20.34 14.90 27.49
N LYS A 395 -20.37 13.58 27.39
CA LYS A 395 -19.49 12.83 26.53
C LYS A 395 -19.79 13.05 25.03
N SER A 396 -21.08 13.19 24.68
CA SER A 396 -21.48 13.48 23.29
C SER A 396 -20.93 14.80 22.74
N GLN A 397 -20.48 15.71 23.60
CA GLN A 397 -19.80 16.95 23.21
C GLN A 397 -18.28 16.79 23.01
N MET A 398 -17.74 15.62 23.29
CA MET A 398 -16.31 15.33 23.21
C MET A 398 -15.98 14.27 22.15
N ILE A 399 -16.98 13.80 21.42
CA ILE A 399 -16.86 12.73 20.43
C ILE A 399 -17.12 13.26 19.03
N CYS A 400 -16.32 12.81 18.08
CA CYS A 400 -16.55 13.00 16.65
C CYS A 400 -16.13 11.76 15.87
N THR A 401 -16.54 11.65 14.62
CA THR A 401 -16.03 10.64 13.70
C THR A 401 -14.62 11.02 13.21
N SER A 402 -13.79 10.02 12.90
CA SER A 402 -12.60 10.26 12.09
C SER A 402 -12.97 10.41 10.61
N ARG A 403 -12.10 10.97 9.79
CA ARG A 403 -12.34 10.99 8.34
C ARG A 403 -12.45 9.57 7.81
N VAL A 404 -13.44 9.33 6.94
CA VAL A 404 -13.46 8.11 6.12
C VAL A 404 -12.45 8.35 5.01
N ILE A 405 -11.33 7.67 5.09
CA ILE A 405 -10.28 7.68 4.10
C ILE A 405 -10.16 6.26 3.56
N GLY A 406 -9.97 6.12 2.26
CA GLY A 406 -9.84 4.82 1.59
C GLY A 406 -8.48 4.17 1.82
N ASP A 407 -7.91 4.24 3.04
CA ASP A 407 -6.63 3.64 3.39
C ASP A 407 -6.58 2.16 3.07
N TYR A 408 -7.67 1.46 3.41
CA TYR A 408 -7.84 0.04 3.14
C TYR A 408 -9.21 -0.22 2.54
N SER A 409 -9.20 -0.94 1.43
CA SER A 409 -10.38 -1.57 0.84
C SER A 409 -10.48 -3.01 1.30
N TYR A 410 -11.64 -3.40 1.80
CA TYR A 410 -11.95 -4.75 2.25
C TYR A 410 -12.87 -5.44 1.25
N PHE A 411 -12.58 -6.69 0.98
CA PHE A 411 -13.34 -7.51 0.04
C PHE A 411 -13.30 -8.97 0.44
N PHE A 412 -14.25 -9.78 0.00
CA PHE A 412 -14.14 -11.23 0.09
C PHE A 412 -13.46 -11.77 -1.15
N GLY A 413 -12.46 -12.63 -0.93
CA GLY A 413 -11.78 -13.41 -1.95
C GLY A 413 -12.07 -14.89 -1.79
N PHE A 414 -12.13 -15.60 -2.92
CA PHE A 414 -12.27 -17.05 -2.99
C PHE A 414 -10.91 -17.71 -3.10
N CYS A 415 -10.70 -18.80 -2.36
CA CYS A 415 -9.48 -19.59 -2.49
C CYS A 415 -9.62 -20.61 -3.62
N PHE A 416 -8.92 -20.39 -4.72
CA PHE A 416 -8.92 -21.33 -5.85
C PHE A 416 -8.01 -22.54 -5.63
N GLU A 417 -7.08 -22.45 -4.70
CA GLU A 417 -6.11 -23.49 -4.37
C GLU A 417 -6.14 -23.82 -2.87
N PRO A 418 -7.22 -24.44 -2.39
CA PRO A 418 -7.45 -24.64 -0.96
C PRO A 418 -6.49 -25.67 -0.36
N LYS A 419 -6.01 -25.35 0.87
CA LYS A 419 -5.21 -26.25 1.72
C LYS A 419 -5.82 -26.43 3.12
N PHE A 420 -7.13 -26.26 3.27
CA PHE A 420 -7.81 -26.53 4.53
C PHE A 420 -8.02 -28.04 4.75
N ASP A 421 -8.34 -28.42 5.99
CA ASP A 421 -8.46 -29.82 6.42
C ASP A 421 -9.45 -30.62 5.59
N ALA A 422 -9.13 -31.90 5.37
CA ALA A 422 -9.92 -32.85 4.59
C ALA A 422 -11.38 -33.01 5.11
N GLU A 423 -11.65 -32.72 6.39
CA GLU A 423 -13.01 -32.73 6.95
C GLU A 423 -13.93 -31.69 6.31
N TYR A 424 -13.35 -30.61 5.73
CA TYR A 424 -14.07 -29.56 5.01
C TYR A 424 -14.11 -29.80 3.50
N GLU A 425 -13.67 -30.94 3.02
CA GLU A 425 -13.83 -31.41 1.63
C GLU A 425 -13.21 -30.47 0.58
N PRO A 426 -11.87 -30.15 0.64
CA PRO A 426 -11.24 -29.21 -0.29
C PRO A 426 -11.42 -29.58 -1.77
N GLU A 427 -11.42 -30.87 -2.13
CA GLU A 427 -11.66 -31.34 -3.50
C GLU A 427 -13.10 -31.01 -4.00
N ASN A 428 -14.07 -30.99 -3.09
CA ASN A 428 -15.45 -30.63 -3.40
C ASN A 428 -15.59 -29.12 -3.55
N TRP A 429 -14.87 -28.34 -2.70
CA TRP A 429 -14.75 -26.90 -2.83
C TRP A 429 -14.12 -26.48 -4.16
N VAL A 430 -13.06 -27.15 -4.61
CA VAL A 430 -12.43 -26.89 -5.93
C VAL A 430 -13.45 -26.95 -7.06
N LYS A 431 -14.38 -27.90 -7.06
CA LYS A 431 -15.44 -27.94 -8.07
C LYS A 431 -16.35 -26.72 -7.98
N ALA A 432 -16.71 -26.32 -6.76
CA ALA A 432 -17.61 -25.23 -6.52
C ALA A 432 -16.97 -23.87 -6.87
N VAL A 433 -15.73 -23.62 -6.44
CA VAL A 433 -15.06 -22.35 -6.67
C VAL A 433 -14.76 -22.08 -8.15
N ASN A 434 -14.52 -23.11 -8.94
CA ASN A 434 -14.36 -22.98 -10.41
C ASN A 434 -15.70 -22.72 -11.15
N ASN A 435 -16.84 -22.90 -10.48
CA ASN A 435 -18.15 -22.62 -11.07
C ASN A 435 -18.55 -21.15 -10.89
N GLU A 436 -18.61 -20.40 -11.97
CA GLU A 436 -18.97 -18.98 -11.95
C GLU A 436 -20.35 -18.72 -11.34
N ASN A 437 -21.35 -19.58 -11.63
CA ASN A 437 -22.69 -19.42 -11.09
C ASN A 437 -22.69 -19.62 -9.55
N PHE A 438 -21.82 -20.47 -9.00
CA PHE A 438 -21.63 -20.63 -7.56
C PHE A 438 -21.10 -19.33 -6.94
N ARG A 439 -20.04 -18.75 -7.52
CA ARG A 439 -19.50 -17.47 -7.04
C ARG A 439 -20.53 -16.34 -7.14
N LYS A 440 -21.26 -16.24 -8.27
CA LYS A 440 -22.34 -15.26 -8.45
C LYS A 440 -23.51 -15.43 -7.48
N ALA A 441 -23.83 -16.65 -7.07
CA ALA A 441 -24.84 -16.87 -6.05
C ALA A 441 -24.43 -16.26 -4.70
N ILE A 442 -23.15 -16.39 -4.31
CA ILE A 442 -22.61 -15.78 -3.11
C ILE A 442 -22.52 -14.25 -3.25
N PHE A 443 -22.00 -13.76 -4.39
CA PHE A 443 -21.86 -12.32 -4.69
C PHE A 443 -23.19 -11.56 -4.54
N HIS A 444 -24.27 -12.11 -5.09
CA HIS A 444 -25.60 -11.52 -4.98
C HIS A 444 -26.34 -11.89 -3.69
N GLY A 445 -25.90 -12.93 -2.99
CA GLY A 445 -26.55 -13.43 -1.78
C GLY A 445 -26.10 -12.76 -0.50
N LEU A 446 -24.96 -12.08 -0.52
CA LEU A 446 -24.37 -11.41 0.65
C LEU A 446 -24.97 -10.02 0.83
N ASN A 447 -25.75 -9.81 1.90
CA ASN A 447 -26.21 -8.48 2.31
C ASN A 447 -25.06 -7.73 3.00
N ARG A 448 -24.32 -6.96 2.19
CA ARG A 448 -23.11 -6.26 2.62
C ARG A 448 -23.39 -5.13 3.61
N GLU A 449 -24.54 -4.44 3.49
CA GLU A 449 -24.92 -3.40 4.44
C GLU A 449 -25.07 -3.98 5.87
N GLN A 450 -25.72 -5.13 6.01
CA GLN A 450 -25.86 -5.79 7.31
C GLN A 450 -24.52 -6.32 7.83
N TYR A 451 -23.68 -6.89 6.96
CA TYR A 451 -22.35 -7.33 7.34
C TYR A 451 -21.50 -6.16 7.84
N THR A 452 -21.47 -5.06 7.07
CA THR A 452 -20.72 -3.85 7.42
C THR A 452 -21.22 -3.22 8.72
N ALA A 453 -22.54 -3.18 8.95
CA ALA A 453 -23.10 -2.74 10.22
C ALA A 453 -22.65 -3.60 11.42
N ALA A 454 -22.40 -4.89 11.21
CA ALA A 454 -21.83 -5.75 12.25
C ALA A 454 -20.31 -5.52 12.45
N ARG A 455 -19.59 -5.09 11.40
CA ARG A 455 -18.17 -4.72 11.48
C ARG A 455 -17.96 -3.36 12.15
N PHE A 456 -18.86 -2.40 11.94
CA PHE A 456 -18.83 -1.03 12.44
C PHE A 456 -20.09 -0.72 13.26
N PRO A 457 -20.28 -1.34 14.44
CA PRO A 457 -21.44 -1.06 15.28
C PRO A 457 -21.45 0.41 15.73
N GLY A 458 -22.59 1.06 15.54
CA GLY A 458 -22.80 2.46 15.90
C GLY A 458 -22.65 3.44 14.74
N ASP A 459 -22.00 3.03 13.64
CA ASP A 459 -21.83 3.85 12.44
C ASP A 459 -22.96 3.62 11.43
N ASP A 460 -23.15 4.56 10.51
CA ASP A 460 -23.94 4.31 9.31
C ASP A 460 -23.12 3.41 8.36
N ALA A 461 -23.52 2.15 8.25
CA ALA A 461 -22.85 1.17 7.41
C ALA A 461 -22.65 1.66 5.95
N LYS A 462 -23.55 2.53 5.46
CA LYS A 462 -23.48 3.07 4.09
C LYS A 462 -22.29 4.00 3.86
N MET A 463 -21.75 4.59 4.93
CA MET A 463 -20.54 5.41 4.83
C MET A 463 -19.29 4.58 4.47
N HIS A 464 -19.29 3.31 4.83
CA HIS A 464 -18.19 2.40 4.61
C HIS A 464 -18.34 1.56 3.34
N LEU A 465 -19.58 1.33 2.88
CA LEU A 465 -19.84 0.44 1.74
C LEU A 465 -19.19 0.91 0.47
N ILE A 466 -18.53 -0.02 -0.21
CA ILE A 466 -18.00 0.16 -1.56
C ILE A 466 -18.49 -0.94 -2.49
N ASN A 467 -18.66 -0.61 -3.76
CA ASN A 467 -19.08 -1.55 -4.81
C ASN A 467 -17.93 -1.88 -5.79
N THR A 468 -16.77 -1.28 -5.56
CA THR A 468 -15.53 -1.45 -6.32
C THR A 468 -14.42 -1.79 -5.34
N VAL A 469 -13.33 -2.40 -5.77
CA VAL A 469 -12.14 -2.61 -4.92
C VAL A 469 -11.40 -1.30 -4.73
N THR A 470 -11.23 -0.53 -5.81
CA THR A 470 -10.70 0.83 -5.71
C THR A 470 -11.74 1.74 -5.02
N PRO A 471 -11.36 2.43 -3.93
CA PRO A 471 -12.28 3.34 -3.23
C PRO A 471 -12.67 4.54 -4.09
N LYS A 472 -13.90 5.01 -3.92
CA LYS A 472 -14.37 6.24 -4.54
C LYS A 472 -13.55 7.44 -4.05
N GLY A 473 -13.16 8.32 -4.98
CA GLY A 473 -12.36 9.51 -4.70
C GLY A 473 -10.86 9.23 -4.58
N PHE A 474 -10.43 7.97 -4.71
CA PHE A 474 -9.01 7.61 -4.61
C PHE A 474 -8.19 8.19 -5.77
N SER A 475 -8.64 8.02 -7.00
CA SER A 475 -7.98 8.56 -8.19
C SER A 475 -8.96 9.40 -9.00
N VAL A 476 -8.59 10.63 -9.30
CA VAL A 476 -9.43 11.58 -10.03
C VAL A 476 -8.62 12.20 -11.17
N ASN A 477 -9.15 12.22 -12.38
CA ASN A 477 -8.56 12.91 -13.52
C ASN A 477 -9.55 13.94 -14.07
N ASP A 478 -9.14 15.19 -14.20
CA ASP A 478 -9.98 16.30 -14.67
C ASP A 478 -11.38 16.36 -14.01
N GLY A 479 -11.44 16.05 -12.70
CA GLY A 479 -12.68 16.03 -11.92
C GLY A 479 -13.58 14.82 -12.14
N LYS A 480 -13.16 13.82 -12.92
CA LYS A 480 -13.82 12.54 -13.07
C LYS A 480 -13.16 11.48 -12.22
N ASP A 481 -13.91 10.97 -11.24
CA ASP A 481 -13.47 9.89 -10.37
C ASP A 481 -13.27 8.59 -11.15
N TYR A 482 -12.22 7.84 -10.85
CA TYR A 482 -11.89 6.55 -11.47
C TYR A 482 -13.06 5.56 -11.48
N VAL A 483 -13.81 5.45 -10.41
CA VAL A 483 -14.95 4.52 -10.32
C VAL A 483 -16.10 4.86 -11.31
N ASN A 484 -16.02 6.00 -11.97
CA ASN A 484 -16.97 6.41 -13.02
C ASN A 484 -16.46 6.12 -14.44
N TYR A 485 -15.31 5.45 -14.58
CA TYR A 485 -14.78 5.03 -15.87
C TYR A 485 -15.29 3.64 -16.28
N GLY A 486 -15.35 3.39 -17.57
CA GLY A 486 -15.56 2.09 -18.18
C GLY A 486 -16.70 1.28 -17.59
N GLY A 487 -16.44 -0.01 -17.43
CA GLY A 487 -17.38 -0.96 -16.86
C GLY A 487 -17.70 -0.77 -15.38
N LEU A 488 -16.88 0.01 -14.62
CA LEU A 488 -17.06 0.23 -13.18
C LEU A 488 -18.27 1.11 -12.86
N ALA A 489 -18.60 2.08 -13.69
CA ALA A 489 -19.71 3.01 -13.46
C ALA A 489 -21.03 2.30 -13.11
N LYS A 490 -21.27 1.10 -13.63
CA LYS A 490 -22.47 0.30 -13.31
C LYS A 490 -22.52 -0.20 -11.87
N TYR A 491 -21.35 -0.35 -11.21
CA TYR A 491 -21.26 -0.83 -9.84
C TYR A 491 -21.44 0.29 -8.81
N THR A 492 -21.14 1.54 -9.17
CA THR A 492 -21.23 2.68 -8.23
C THR A 492 -22.66 3.03 -7.86
N GLU A 493 -23.63 2.71 -8.72
CA GLU A 493 -25.06 3.05 -8.55
C GLU A 493 -25.94 1.87 -8.14
N THR A 494 -25.36 0.65 -8.07
CA THR A 494 -26.18 -0.58 -7.93
C THR A 494 -25.69 -1.43 -6.78
N GLU A 495 -26.56 -1.69 -5.81
CA GLU A 495 -26.30 -2.70 -4.77
C GLU A 495 -26.09 -4.09 -5.41
N SER A 496 -25.02 -4.79 -5.00
CA SER A 496 -24.76 -6.15 -5.47
C SER A 496 -25.71 -7.17 -4.85
N PHE A 497 -26.23 -6.90 -3.63
CA PHE A 497 -27.20 -7.78 -2.96
C PHE A 497 -28.52 -7.82 -3.75
N ASN A 498 -28.87 -9.02 -4.22
CA ASN A 498 -30.09 -9.26 -4.99
C ASN A 498 -30.55 -10.71 -4.78
N GLU A 499 -31.52 -10.91 -3.92
CA GLU A 499 -32.03 -12.24 -3.56
C GLU A 499 -32.49 -13.05 -4.78
N SER A 500 -33.12 -12.42 -5.76
CA SER A 500 -33.65 -13.12 -6.94
C SER A 500 -32.53 -13.59 -7.87
N GLU A 501 -31.48 -12.78 -8.07
CA GLU A 501 -30.30 -13.19 -8.82
C GLU A 501 -29.49 -14.26 -8.06
N ALA A 502 -29.32 -14.12 -6.75
CA ALA A 502 -28.68 -15.11 -5.91
C ALA A 502 -29.33 -16.49 -6.02
N ILE A 503 -30.67 -16.56 -5.94
CA ILE A 503 -31.41 -17.81 -6.06
C ILE A 503 -31.30 -18.37 -7.49
N LYS A 504 -31.39 -17.53 -8.52
CA LYS A 504 -31.22 -17.94 -9.90
C LYS A 504 -29.84 -18.57 -10.14
N TYR A 505 -28.77 -17.91 -9.70
CA TYR A 505 -27.41 -18.43 -9.86
C TYR A 505 -27.17 -19.67 -9.01
N ARG A 506 -27.73 -19.75 -7.79
CA ARG A 506 -27.70 -20.97 -6.99
C ARG A 506 -28.32 -22.18 -7.74
N ASP A 507 -29.50 -22.00 -8.36
CA ASP A 507 -30.17 -23.08 -9.07
C ASP A 507 -29.40 -23.55 -10.30
N LEU A 508 -28.74 -22.63 -11.02
CA LEU A 508 -27.84 -22.94 -12.12
C LEU A 508 -26.60 -23.68 -11.61
N ALA A 509 -25.92 -23.14 -10.58
CA ALA A 509 -24.76 -23.76 -9.98
C ALA A 509 -25.05 -25.16 -9.46
N LYS A 510 -26.18 -25.35 -8.77
CA LYS A 510 -26.54 -26.67 -8.22
C LYS A 510 -26.65 -27.72 -9.31
N ALA A 511 -27.31 -27.40 -10.43
CA ALA A 511 -27.44 -28.32 -11.56
C ALA A 511 -26.09 -28.66 -12.24
N GLU A 512 -25.23 -27.65 -12.40
CA GLU A 512 -23.90 -27.82 -13.02
C GLU A 512 -22.97 -28.63 -12.11
N LEU A 513 -22.95 -28.32 -10.80
CA LEU A 513 -22.14 -29.01 -9.80
C LEU A 513 -22.58 -30.44 -9.55
N GLU A 514 -23.90 -30.71 -9.56
CA GLU A 514 -24.42 -32.11 -9.54
C GLU A 514 -23.91 -32.92 -10.75
N ALA A 515 -23.90 -32.27 -11.94
CA ALA A 515 -23.38 -32.93 -13.14
C ALA A 515 -21.86 -33.14 -13.08
N ALA A 516 -21.12 -32.26 -12.40
CA ALA A 516 -19.68 -32.41 -12.12
C ALA A 516 -19.37 -33.35 -10.96
N GLY A 517 -20.39 -33.98 -10.35
CA GLY A 517 -20.22 -34.92 -9.23
C GLY A 517 -19.80 -34.25 -7.92
N ALA A 518 -20.24 -33.01 -7.68
CA ALA A 518 -20.13 -32.39 -6.38
C ALA A 518 -21.12 -32.98 -5.36
N THR A 519 -20.77 -32.93 -4.08
CA THR A 519 -21.64 -33.31 -2.97
C THR A 519 -22.15 -32.08 -2.26
N PHE A 520 -23.37 -32.09 -1.76
CA PHE A 520 -24.01 -30.97 -1.07
C PHE A 520 -24.32 -31.34 0.40
N PRO A 521 -24.29 -30.32 1.29
CA PRO A 521 -23.92 -28.91 1.05
C PRO A 521 -22.43 -28.76 0.74
N ILE A 522 -22.07 -27.68 0.00
CA ILE A 522 -20.69 -27.29 -0.21
C ILE A 522 -20.16 -26.68 1.09
N LYS A 523 -19.19 -27.34 1.73
CA LYS A 523 -18.54 -26.82 2.94
C LYS A 523 -17.62 -25.65 2.59
N THR A 524 -17.81 -24.53 3.27
CA THR A 524 -17.15 -23.25 2.98
C THR A 524 -16.51 -22.68 4.23
N PRO A 525 -15.27 -23.09 4.59
CA PRO A 525 -14.52 -22.48 5.69
C PRO A 525 -14.33 -20.97 5.50
N VAL A 526 -14.73 -20.19 6.53
CA VAL A 526 -14.57 -18.74 6.64
C VAL A 526 -13.85 -18.43 7.92
N ASN A 527 -12.66 -17.82 7.81
CA ASN A 527 -11.81 -17.56 8.96
C ASN A 527 -11.97 -16.15 9.47
N TYR A 528 -11.87 -15.95 10.79
CA TYR A 528 -11.81 -14.65 11.40
C TYR A 528 -10.73 -14.56 12.49
N ASN A 529 -10.22 -13.35 12.74
CA ASN A 529 -9.30 -13.08 13.84
C ASN A 529 -10.09 -12.54 15.04
N PRO A 530 -10.10 -13.23 16.19
CA PRO A 530 -10.86 -12.82 17.37
C PRO A 530 -10.30 -11.58 18.06
N SER A 531 -9.11 -11.09 17.70
CA SER A 531 -8.58 -9.82 18.19
C SER A 531 -9.50 -8.64 17.82
N THR A 532 -10.35 -8.82 16.80
CA THR A 532 -11.39 -7.88 16.42
C THR A 532 -12.77 -8.51 16.71
N SER A 533 -13.36 -8.18 17.83
CA SER A 533 -14.61 -8.80 18.32
C SER A 533 -15.78 -8.69 17.34
N SER A 534 -15.88 -7.56 16.60
CA SER A 534 -16.91 -7.36 15.59
C SER A 534 -16.78 -8.32 14.40
N TRP A 535 -15.59 -8.81 14.09
CA TRP A 535 -15.35 -9.71 12.95
C TRP A 535 -16.01 -11.09 13.18
N GLY A 536 -15.88 -11.65 14.37
CA GLY A 536 -16.56 -12.92 14.70
C GLY A 536 -18.08 -12.81 14.57
N ASN A 537 -18.67 -11.72 15.05
CA ASN A 537 -20.13 -11.47 14.93
C ASN A 537 -20.55 -11.34 13.44
N ALA A 538 -19.77 -10.63 12.65
CA ALA A 538 -20.03 -10.46 11.22
C ALA A 538 -19.91 -11.79 10.46
N SER A 539 -18.95 -12.64 10.82
CA SER A 539 -18.78 -13.99 10.22
C SER A 539 -19.96 -14.92 10.51
N VAL A 540 -20.50 -14.87 11.73
CA VAL A 540 -21.74 -15.62 12.06
C VAL A 540 -22.96 -15.04 11.32
N LEU A 541 -23.01 -13.74 11.11
CA LEU A 541 -24.07 -13.12 10.32
C LEU A 541 -23.98 -13.51 8.83
N LEU A 542 -22.77 -13.61 8.27
CA LEU A 542 -22.53 -14.12 6.92
C LEU A 542 -23.05 -15.54 6.76
N GLU A 543 -22.75 -16.44 7.70
CA GLU A 543 -23.30 -17.81 7.75
C GLU A 543 -24.83 -17.77 7.68
N GLN A 544 -25.48 -17.04 8.58
CA GLN A 544 -26.94 -16.95 8.62
C GLN A 544 -27.56 -16.39 7.34
N GLN A 545 -26.94 -15.41 6.72
CA GLN A 545 -27.41 -14.80 5.46
C GLN A 545 -27.32 -15.78 4.30
N LEU A 546 -26.14 -16.35 4.06
CA LEU A 546 -25.91 -17.20 2.89
C LEU A 546 -26.65 -18.53 3.01
N GLU A 547 -26.63 -19.18 4.17
CA GLU A 547 -27.38 -20.42 4.37
C GLU A 547 -28.90 -20.19 4.39
N GLY A 548 -29.34 -19.06 4.97
CA GLY A 548 -30.76 -18.69 4.99
C GLY A 548 -31.34 -18.42 3.59
N LEU A 549 -30.56 -17.79 2.71
CA LEU A 549 -31.02 -17.41 1.37
C LEU A 549 -30.76 -18.53 0.34
N LEU A 550 -29.55 -19.10 0.33
CA LEU A 550 -29.17 -20.10 -0.67
C LEU A 550 -29.59 -21.53 -0.27
N GLY A 551 -29.85 -21.74 1.01
CA GLY A 551 -30.24 -23.01 1.59
C GLY A 551 -29.06 -23.77 2.21
N SER A 552 -29.23 -24.22 3.48
CA SER A 552 -28.23 -25.04 4.18
C SER A 552 -28.07 -26.46 3.57
N ASP A 553 -28.94 -26.84 2.62
CA ASP A 553 -28.76 -28.01 1.77
C ASP A 553 -27.89 -27.74 0.52
N PHE A 554 -27.55 -26.49 0.23
CA PHE A 554 -26.70 -26.09 -0.90
C PHE A 554 -25.29 -25.70 -0.43
N ILE A 555 -25.17 -24.86 0.60
CA ILE A 555 -23.94 -24.33 1.16
C ILE A 555 -23.92 -24.49 2.68
N ASP A 556 -22.75 -24.79 3.25
CA ASP A 556 -22.47 -24.94 4.69
C ASP A 556 -21.28 -24.01 5.02
N ILE A 557 -21.57 -22.86 5.60
CA ILE A 557 -20.54 -21.88 6.01
C ILE A 557 -19.96 -22.30 7.35
N VAL A 558 -18.70 -22.67 7.36
CA VAL A 558 -18.00 -23.10 8.57
C VAL A 558 -17.17 -21.97 9.12
N VAL A 559 -17.66 -21.27 10.15
CA VAL A 559 -16.96 -20.15 10.77
C VAL A 559 -15.85 -20.68 11.67
N LEU A 560 -14.59 -20.31 11.37
CA LEU A 560 -13.40 -20.81 12.07
C LEU A 560 -12.63 -19.64 12.69
N GLU A 561 -12.26 -19.81 13.97
CA GLU A 561 -11.45 -18.86 14.71
C GLU A 561 -9.96 -19.23 14.57
N PHE A 562 -9.15 -18.26 14.14
CA PHE A 562 -7.70 -18.36 14.12
C PHE A 562 -7.11 -17.22 14.94
N ALA A 563 -6.53 -17.57 16.09
CA ALA A 563 -6.02 -16.59 17.05
C ALA A 563 -4.57 -16.21 16.75
N GLY A 564 -4.26 -14.95 16.98
CA GLY A 564 -2.89 -14.48 17.19
C GLY A 564 -2.27 -13.70 16.05
N ASN A 565 -0.99 -13.38 16.24
CA ASN A 565 -0.17 -12.56 15.33
C ASN A 565 0.16 -13.28 14.01
N SER A 566 -0.11 -14.57 13.92
CA SER A 566 0.15 -15.41 12.75
C SER A 566 -1.09 -15.61 11.86
N PHE A 567 -2.20 -14.93 12.14
CA PHE A 567 -3.46 -15.12 11.41
C PHE A 567 -3.29 -15.15 9.88
N LEU A 568 -2.61 -14.18 9.31
CA LEU A 568 -2.40 -14.10 7.86
C LEU A 568 -1.57 -15.29 7.32
N ASN A 569 -0.55 -15.71 8.06
CA ASN A 569 0.28 -16.85 7.67
C ASN A 569 -0.46 -18.17 7.80
N GLU A 570 -1.28 -18.34 8.84
CA GLU A 570 -2.02 -19.58 9.09
C GLU A 570 -3.26 -19.72 8.20
N THR A 571 -3.78 -18.64 7.66
CA THR A 571 -4.99 -18.64 6.83
C THR A 571 -4.67 -18.32 5.37
N ARG A 572 -4.69 -17.03 5.01
CA ARG A 572 -4.57 -16.54 3.63
C ARG A 572 -3.31 -17.05 2.92
N ARG A 573 -2.15 -16.82 3.54
CA ARG A 573 -0.86 -17.19 2.94
C ARG A 573 -0.66 -18.71 2.80
N ASN A 574 -1.42 -19.51 3.52
CA ASN A 574 -1.40 -20.97 3.44
C ASN A 574 -2.56 -21.56 2.63
N GLY A 575 -3.44 -20.76 2.04
CA GLY A 575 -4.63 -21.28 1.36
C GLY A 575 -5.60 -22.02 2.30
N ASN A 576 -5.53 -21.76 3.60
CA ASN A 576 -6.36 -22.43 4.62
C ASN A 576 -7.69 -21.69 4.82
N TYR A 577 -8.42 -21.47 3.73
CA TYR A 577 -9.76 -20.86 3.71
C TYR A 577 -10.48 -21.21 2.41
N ALA A 578 -11.79 -21.10 2.39
CA ALA A 578 -12.60 -21.17 1.18
C ALA A 578 -13.02 -19.78 0.71
N LEU A 579 -13.60 -19.00 1.61
CA LEU A 579 -14.01 -17.62 1.42
C LEU A 579 -13.50 -16.81 2.61
N GLN A 580 -12.79 -15.72 2.37
CA GLN A 580 -12.20 -14.92 3.46
C GLN A 580 -12.30 -13.42 3.18
N GLU A 581 -12.54 -12.65 4.24
CA GLU A 581 -12.36 -11.20 4.21
C GLU A 581 -10.88 -10.88 4.08
N LEU A 582 -10.54 -10.20 3.01
CA LEU A 582 -9.20 -9.75 2.64
C LEU A 582 -9.19 -8.22 2.58
N ASN A 583 -8.02 -7.64 2.55
CA ASN A 583 -7.87 -6.20 2.41
C ASN A 583 -6.60 -5.84 1.65
N TRP A 584 -6.62 -4.67 1.03
CA TRP A 584 -5.48 -4.04 0.43
C TRP A 584 -5.44 -2.56 0.79
N GLY A 585 -4.25 -2.02 1.01
CA GLY A 585 -3.98 -0.60 1.16
C GLY A 585 -3.13 -0.11 0.00
N ALA A 586 -3.41 1.08 -0.49
CA ALA A 586 -2.70 1.63 -1.64
C ALA A 586 -1.25 1.99 -1.32
N ASP A 587 -0.34 1.69 -2.23
CA ASP A 587 1.08 2.04 -2.15
C ASP A 587 1.40 3.36 -2.88
N PHE A 588 0.55 3.76 -3.84
CA PHE A 588 0.66 4.99 -4.62
C PHE A 588 -0.71 5.40 -5.17
N MET A 589 -0.87 6.67 -5.55
CA MET A 589 -2.15 7.24 -5.99
C MET A 589 -2.43 6.97 -7.48
N ASP A 590 -2.58 5.70 -7.84
CA ASP A 590 -2.97 5.27 -9.19
C ASP A 590 -3.81 3.99 -9.10
N PRO A 591 -4.77 3.76 -10.00
CA PRO A 591 -5.56 2.52 -10.01
C PRO A 591 -4.73 1.23 -10.08
N GLU A 592 -3.52 1.29 -10.62
CA GLU A 592 -2.61 0.14 -10.71
C GLU A 592 -2.36 -0.51 -9.35
N THR A 593 -2.23 0.27 -8.26
CA THR A 593 -2.01 -0.27 -6.92
C THR A 593 -3.09 -1.25 -6.46
N TRP A 594 -4.31 -1.09 -6.96
CA TRP A 594 -5.45 -1.96 -6.64
C TRP A 594 -5.51 -3.21 -7.53
N ALA A 595 -4.75 -3.23 -8.64
CA ALA A 595 -4.54 -4.41 -9.46
C ALA A 595 -3.39 -5.29 -8.95
N ASP A 596 -2.34 -4.68 -8.36
CA ASP A 596 -1.13 -5.35 -7.92
C ASP A 596 -1.37 -6.61 -7.05
N PRO A 597 -2.28 -6.63 -6.04
CA PRO A 597 -2.47 -7.82 -5.20
C PRO A 597 -3.10 -9.01 -5.94
N PHE A 598 -3.52 -8.84 -7.17
CA PHE A 598 -4.11 -9.88 -8.03
C PHE A 598 -3.18 -10.34 -9.15
N GLU A 599 -1.94 -9.82 -9.19
CA GLU A 599 -0.94 -10.13 -10.22
C GLU A 599 -0.25 -11.48 -10.00
N ARG A 600 0.26 -12.08 -11.10
CA ARG A 600 0.91 -13.39 -11.11
C ARG A 600 2.11 -13.47 -10.18
N GLU A 601 2.96 -12.45 -10.23
CA GLU A 601 4.25 -12.42 -9.54
C GLU A 601 4.19 -11.69 -8.20
N ASN A 602 3.03 -11.17 -7.83
CA ASN A 602 2.84 -10.52 -6.54
C ASN A 602 2.74 -11.58 -5.43
N SER A 603 3.46 -11.40 -4.34
CA SER A 603 3.44 -12.30 -3.18
C SER A 603 2.05 -12.46 -2.55
N TYR A 604 1.16 -11.53 -2.81
CA TYR A 604 -0.24 -11.62 -2.37
C TYR A 604 -1.08 -12.48 -3.28
N ASN A 605 -1.00 -12.29 -4.58
CA ASN A 605 -1.74 -12.99 -5.64
C ASN A 605 -3.05 -13.66 -5.17
N PHE A 606 -4.09 -12.85 -4.96
CA PHE A 606 -5.34 -13.32 -4.38
C PHE A 606 -6.14 -14.27 -5.29
N PHE A 607 -5.80 -14.35 -6.59
CA PHE A 607 -6.45 -15.29 -7.52
C PHE A 607 -5.73 -16.62 -7.61
N CYS A 608 -4.41 -16.57 -7.64
CA CYS A 608 -3.54 -17.70 -7.84
C CYS A 608 -2.43 -17.63 -6.83
N HIS A 609 -2.24 -18.66 -6.05
CA HIS A 609 -1.10 -18.75 -5.14
C HIS A 609 0.16 -19.32 -5.84
N ASP A 610 0.24 -19.17 -7.16
CA ASP A 610 1.35 -19.65 -8.00
C ASP A 610 2.50 -18.63 -8.00
N THR A 611 3.01 -18.30 -6.81
CA THR A 611 4.25 -17.54 -6.72
C THR A 611 5.38 -18.46 -6.30
N ASP A 612 6.46 -18.47 -7.03
CA ASP A 612 7.65 -19.26 -6.78
C ASP A 612 8.29 -19.01 -5.41
N SER A 613 7.93 -17.90 -4.74
CA SER A 613 8.62 -17.42 -3.54
C SER A 613 8.16 -18.05 -2.22
N TYR A 614 6.91 -18.55 -2.11
CA TYR A 614 6.40 -19.03 -0.82
C TYR A 614 5.73 -20.39 -0.83
N ARG A 615 5.25 -20.89 -2.00
CA ARG A 615 4.33 -22.04 -2.00
C ARG A 615 4.39 -22.82 -3.30
N VAL A 616 4.63 -24.09 -3.20
CA VAL A 616 4.28 -25.03 -4.26
C VAL A 616 2.81 -25.38 -4.06
N PHE A 617 1.90 -24.60 -4.68
CA PHE A 617 0.50 -24.98 -4.77
C PHE A 617 0.28 -25.87 -6.00
N GLN A 618 -0.57 -26.85 -5.84
CA GLN A 618 -1.05 -27.59 -6.97
C GLN A 618 -2.13 -26.76 -7.66
N ASP A 619 -1.95 -26.43 -8.94
CA ASP A 619 -2.99 -25.74 -9.71
C ASP A 619 -4.25 -26.60 -9.79
N THR A 620 -5.32 -26.13 -9.15
CA THR A 620 -6.63 -26.79 -9.09
C THR A 620 -7.69 -26.06 -9.91
N LYS A 621 -7.28 -25.00 -10.63
CA LYS A 621 -8.19 -24.25 -11.50
C LYS A 621 -8.48 -25.05 -12.78
N THR A 622 -9.70 -24.88 -13.31
CA THR A 622 -10.06 -25.42 -14.63
C THR A 622 -9.41 -24.60 -15.74
N ASP A 623 -9.33 -25.17 -16.95
CA ASP A 623 -8.85 -24.44 -18.14
C ASP A 623 -9.65 -23.17 -18.37
N GLU A 624 -10.96 -23.17 -18.10
CA GLU A 624 -11.85 -22.01 -18.22
C GLU A 624 -11.52 -20.93 -17.17
N THR A 625 -11.23 -21.33 -15.93
CA THR A 625 -10.85 -20.40 -14.87
C THR A 625 -9.46 -19.82 -15.13
N ASN A 626 -8.51 -20.62 -15.58
CA ASN A 626 -7.18 -20.13 -15.98
C ASN A 626 -7.27 -19.14 -17.15
N ALA A 627 -8.05 -19.45 -18.18
CA ALA A 627 -8.26 -18.55 -19.31
C ALA A 627 -8.88 -17.21 -18.88
N LEU A 628 -9.80 -17.24 -17.91
CA LEU A 628 -10.41 -16.03 -17.36
C LEU A 628 -9.38 -15.17 -16.60
N ILE A 629 -8.52 -15.80 -15.82
CA ILE A 629 -7.46 -15.08 -15.09
C ILE A 629 -6.40 -14.53 -16.06
N ASP A 630 -6.05 -15.27 -17.10
CA ASP A 630 -5.14 -14.80 -18.15
C ASP A 630 -5.73 -13.60 -18.92
N GLU A 631 -7.05 -13.56 -19.14
CA GLU A 631 -7.71 -12.40 -19.75
C GLU A 631 -7.64 -11.17 -18.83
N TYR A 632 -7.83 -11.34 -17.51
CA TYR A 632 -7.63 -10.26 -16.55
C TYR A 632 -6.21 -9.71 -16.61
N TYR A 633 -5.19 -10.57 -16.60
CA TYR A 633 -3.79 -10.14 -16.68
C TYR A 633 -3.52 -9.36 -17.97
N ALA A 634 -4.06 -9.81 -19.10
CA ALA A 634 -3.90 -9.08 -20.36
C ALA A 634 -4.54 -7.68 -20.32
N LEU A 635 -5.66 -7.52 -19.59
CA LEU A 635 -6.29 -6.20 -19.40
C LEU A 635 -5.42 -5.29 -18.52
N VAL A 636 -4.82 -5.81 -17.45
CA VAL A 636 -3.92 -5.04 -16.57
C VAL A 636 -2.65 -4.67 -17.32
N ASP A 637 -2.04 -5.61 -18.05
CA ASP A 637 -0.85 -5.34 -18.86
C ASP A 637 -1.11 -4.20 -19.87
N HIS A 638 -2.26 -4.26 -20.55
CA HIS A 638 -2.66 -3.18 -21.46
C HIS A 638 -2.83 -1.84 -20.74
N ALA A 639 -3.46 -1.83 -19.55
CA ALA A 639 -3.67 -0.61 -18.77
C ALA A 639 -2.34 0.02 -18.32
N ARG A 640 -1.35 -0.79 -17.99
CA ARG A 640 0.00 -0.34 -17.62
C ARG A 640 0.72 0.35 -18.76
N GLU A 641 0.44 -0.01 -20.00
CA GLU A 641 1.01 0.64 -21.17
C GLU A 641 0.36 2.00 -21.51
N CYS A 642 -0.83 2.28 -20.96
CA CYS A 642 -1.53 3.55 -21.14
C CYS A 642 -0.99 4.61 -20.15
N TYR A 643 0.21 5.15 -20.37
CA TYR A 643 0.84 6.13 -19.46
C TYR A 643 0.89 7.55 -20.01
N THR A 644 0.51 7.78 -21.28
CA THR A 644 0.54 9.09 -21.92
C THR A 644 -0.81 9.82 -21.86
N ASP A 645 -1.89 9.10 -21.64
CA ASP A 645 -3.26 9.63 -21.54
C ASP A 645 -3.94 9.01 -20.30
N MET A 646 -4.19 9.84 -19.29
CA MET A 646 -4.75 9.38 -18.02
C MET A 646 -6.21 8.94 -18.15
N ASP A 647 -6.98 9.48 -19.12
CA ASP A 647 -8.33 8.99 -19.39
C ASP A 647 -8.31 7.59 -20.01
N GLU A 648 -7.39 7.33 -20.95
CA GLU A 648 -7.19 6.00 -21.54
C GLU A 648 -6.72 5.00 -20.48
N ARG A 649 -5.77 5.42 -19.61
CA ARG A 649 -5.26 4.61 -18.49
C ARG A 649 -6.38 4.22 -17.52
N TYR A 650 -7.17 5.19 -17.07
CA TYR A 650 -8.25 4.93 -16.12
C TYR A 650 -9.37 4.09 -16.74
N GLU A 651 -9.69 4.28 -18.03
CA GLU A 651 -10.66 3.44 -18.76
C GLU A 651 -10.18 1.98 -18.81
N ALA A 652 -8.88 1.76 -19.07
CA ALA A 652 -8.31 0.42 -19.20
C ALA A 652 -8.24 -0.31 -17.83
N PHE A 653 -7.77 0.35 -16.75
CA PHE A 653 -7.81 -0.24 -15.40
C PHE A 653 -9.23 -0.49 -14.92
N ALA A 654 -10.17 0.43 -15.21
CA ALA A 654 -11.58 0.25 -14.87
C ALA A 654 -12.21 -0.94 -15.61
N ALA A 655 -11.77 -1.21 -16.83
CA ALA A 655 -12.19 -2.41 -17.56
C ALA A 655 -11.67 -3.69 -16.91
N ALA A 656 -10.42 -3.70 -16.45
CA ALA A 656 -9.82 -4.84 -15.74
C ALA A 656 -10.53 -5.09 -14.40
N GLU A 657 -10.77 -4.05 -13.61
CA GLU A 657 -11.49 -4.18 -12.35
C GLU A 657 -12.93 -4.64 -12.55
N ALA A 658 -13.65 -4.06 -13.50
CA ALA A 658 -15.02 -4.48 -13.85
C ALA A 658 -15.07 -5.94 -14.31
N PHE A 659 -14.03 -6.42 -14.99
CA PHE A 659 -13.96 -7.80 -15.48
C PHE A 659 -14.00 -8.80 -14.33
N TYR A 660 -13.17 -8.68 -13.31
CA TYR A 660 -13.21 -9.63 -12.20
C TYR A 660 -14.50 -9.52 -11.35
N LEU A 661 -15.09 -8.32 -11.28
CA LEU A 661 -16.40 -8.14 -10.64
C LEU A 661 -17.53 -8.82 -11.44
N ASP A 662 -17.52 -8.72 -12.76
CA ASP A 662 -18.50 -9.37 -13.65
C ASP A 662 -18.48 -10.89 -13.53
N HIS A 663 -17.30 -11.47 -13.24
CA HIS A 663 -17.10 -12.90 -13.01
C HIS A 663 -17.18 -13.32 -11.54
N ALA A 664 -17.55 -12.38 -10.65
CA ALA A 664 -17.68 -12.60 -9.21
C ALA A 664 -16.45 -13.31 -8.60
N ILE A 665 -15.25 -12.89 -8.99
CA ILE A 665 -13.99 -13.42 -8.42
C ILE A 665 -13.70 -12.74 -7.07
N VAL A 666 -14.07 -11.47 -6.95
CA VAL A 666 -13.92 -10.65 -5.75
C VAL A 666 -15.27 -10.04 -5.38
N ILE A 667 -15.55 -9.90 -4.10
CA ILE A 667 -16.77 -9.26 -3.58
C ILE A 667 -16.34 -8.02 -2.79
N PRO A 668 -16.39 -6.80 -3.34
CA PRO A 668 -16.10 -5.58 -2.60
C PRO A 668 -17.04 -5.42 -1.41
N MET A 669 -16.51 -4.96 -0.29
CA MET A 669 -17.28 -4.88 0.96
C MET A 669 -17.32 -3.46 1.52
N PHE A 670 -16.22 -2.96 2.04
CA PHE A 670 -16.17 -1.69 2.75
C PHE A 670 -14.77 -1.11 2.77
N ILE A 671 -14.68 0.18 3.13
CA ILE A 671 -13.42 0.87 3.41
C ILE A 671 -13.25 1.10 4.91
N SER A 672 -12.00 1.25 5.36
CA SER A 672 -11.67 1.63 6.73
C SER A 672 -11.93 3.12 6.99
N GLY A 673 -11.78 3.54 8.24
CA GLY A 673 -11.99 4.92 8.68
C GLY A 673 -13.40 5.15 9.24
N GLY A 674 -13.72 6.40 9.55
CA GLY A 674 -15.04 6.80 10.06
C GLY A 674 -15.35 6.40 11.51
N SER A 675 -14.44 5.71 12.19
CA SER A 675 -14.62 5.31 13.60
C SER A 675 -14.77 6.52 14.52
N TYR A 676 -15.52 6.36 15.61
CA TYR A 676 -15.65 7.40 16.62
C TYR A 676 -14.37 7.58 17.44
N GLN A 677 -14.06 8.82 17.75
CA GLN A 677 -12.91 9.22 18.55
C GLN A 677 -13.23 10.42 19.44
N ALA A 678 -12.47 10.57 20.52
CA ALA A 678 -12.38 11.80 21.25
C ALA A 678 -10.97 12.39 21.06
N THR A 679 -10.86 13.60 20.54
CA THR A 679 -9.56 14.18 20.18
C THR A 679 -9.53 15.67 20.45
N LYS A 680 -8.37 16.16 20.96
CA LYS A 680 -8.05 17.57 21.07
C LYS A 680 -7.26 18.10 19.87
N LEU A 681 -7.06 17.30 18.84
CA LEU A 681 -6.49 17.73 17.56
C LEU A 681 -7.59 18.18 16.59
N ASN A 682 -7.18 18.82 15.51
CA ASN A 682 -8.03 19.10 14.35
C ASN A 682 -7.37 18.44 13.13
N ALA A 683 -7.90 17.32 12.67
CA ALA A 683 -7.34 16.57 11.56
C ALA A 683 -7.31 17.37 10.23
N PHE A 684 -8.12 18.44 10.11
CA PHE A 684 -8.16 19.25 8.90
C PHE A 684 -7.04 20.31 8.82
N GLU A 685 -6.27 20.50 9.91
CA GLU A 685 -5.07 21.35 9.90
C GLU A 685 -3.82 20.59 9.42
N GLY A 686 -3.75 19.28 9.73
CA GLY A 686 -2.61 18.44 9.41
C GLY A 686 -2.59 17.98 7.96
N GLN A 687 -1.51 17.34 7.61
CA GLN A 687 -1.36 16.70 6.29
C GLN A 687 -2.45 15.67 6.03
N PHE A 688 -2.82 15.54 4.78
CA PHE A 688 -3.81 14.55 4.34
C PHE A 688 -3.30 13.76 3.15
N ALA A 689 -3.50 12.45 3.17
CA ALA A 689 -3.39 11.61 1.99
C ALA A 689 -4.33 10.42 2.15
N MET A 690 -4.83 9.90 1.05
CA MET A 690 -5.65 8.69 1.03
C MET A 690 -4.80 7.42 1.12
N MET A 691 -3.49 7.55 1.27
CA MET A 691 -2.55 6.44 1.38
C MET A 691 -1.30 6.86 2.16
N GLY A 692 -0.46 5.89 2.51
CA GLY A 692 0.81 6.13 3.18
C GLY A 692 0.66 6.69 4.59
N GLN A 693 1.67 7.42 5.06
CA GLN A 693 1.77 7.85 6.46
C GLN A 693 1.58 9.38 6.67
N SER A 694 1.19 10.12 5.63
CA SER A 694 1.05 11.58 5.73
C SER A 694 0.05 12.01 6.79
N SER A 695 -1.09 11.34 6.86
CA SER A 695 -2.13 11.64 7.87
C SER A 695 -1.71 11.31 9.32
N SER A 696 -0.60 10.58 9.51
CA SER A 696 -0.03 10.26 10.83
C SER A 696 1.00 11.30 11.31
N ARG A 697 1.27 12.34 10.51
CA ARG A 697 2.21 13.41 10.86
C ARG A 697 1.55 14.44 11.76
N TYR A 698 2.25 14.85 12.81
CA TYR A 698 1.80 15.91 13.72
C TYR A 698 2.14 17.32 13.23
N LYS A 699 3.03 17.46 12.24
CA LYS A 699 3.35 18.74 11.60
C LYS A 699 2.07 19.41 11.05
N GLY A 700 1.91 20.69 11.27
CA GLY A 700 0.74 21.47 10.86
C GLY A 700 -0.43 21.47 11.86
N GLN A 701 -0.44 20.59 12.85
CA GLN A 701 -1.52 20.47 13.83
C GLN A 701 -1.24 21.26 15.11
N HIS A 702 -2.32 21.83 15.69
CA HIS A 702 -2.31 22.41 17.04
C HIS A 702 -3.00 21.50 18.04
N LEU A 703 -2.55 21.56 19.29
CA LEU A 703 -3.29 20.98 20.41
C LEU A 703 -4.27 22.01 20.95
N TYR A 704 -5.51 21.59 21.16
CA TYR A 704 -6.60 22.41 21.66
C TYR A 704 -6.92 22.13 23.14
N LYS A 705 -7.53 23.09 23.85
CA LYS A 705 -7.94 22.92 25.25
C LYS A 705 -9.08 21.92 25.42
N THR A 706 -9.97 21.84 24.42
CA THR A 706 -11.16 21.00 24.46
C THR A 706 -11.18 20.00 23.31
N ALA A 707 -11.91 18.91 23.50
CA ALA A 707 -12.16 17.94 22.43
C ALA A 707 -13.01 18.54 21.30
N MET A 708 -12.91 17.94 20.13
CA MET A 708 -13.76 18.24 18.96
C MET A 708 -15.12 17.55 19.14
N SER A 709 -16.22 18.29 18.95
CA SER A 709 -17.56 17.70 18.88
C SER A 709 -17.91 17.31 17.45
N GLN A 710 -18.95 16.47 17.26
CA GLN A 710 -19.41 16.12 15.90
C GLN A 710 -19.84 17.34 15.10
N ASP A 711 -20.55 18.29 15.71
CA ASP A 711 -20.99 19.51 15.02
C ASP A 711 -19.80 20.36 14.52
N MET A 712 -18.71 20.41 15.30
CA MET A 712 -17.46 21.10 14.87
C MET A 712 -16.78 20.34 13.75
N TYR A 713 -16.71 19.03 13.86
CA TYR A 713 -16.15 18.16 12.84
C TYR A 713 -16.90 18.33 11.51
N ASP A 714 -18.24 18.25 11.53
CA ASP A 714 -19.08 18.38 10.34
C ASP A 714 -18.87 19.73 9.65
N ALA A 715 -18.79 20.82 10.42
CA ALA A 715 -18.51 22.16 9.87
C ALA A 715 -17.12 22.26 9.26
N GLN A 716 -16.09 21.65 9.86
CA GLN A 716 -14.74 21.62 9.31
C GLN A 716 -14.67 20.73 8.08
N TYR A 717 -15.33 19.57 8.08
CA TYR A 717 -15.41 18.67 6.93
C TYR A 717 -16.10 19.33 5.74
N GLU A 718 -17.22 20.04 5.94
CA GLU A 718 -17.93 20.79 4.89
C GLU A 718 -17.00 21.85 4.27
N ALA A 719 -16.34 22.66 5.10
CA ALA A 719 -15.42 23.68 4.65
C ALA A 719 -14.20 23.09 3.89
N TRP A 720 -13.65 21.99 4.39
CA TRP A 720 -12.54 21.28 3.76
C TRP A 720 -12.97 20.66 2.43
N SER A 721 -14.14 20.03 2.36
CA SER A 721 -14.66 19.40 1.14
C SER A 721 -14.98 20.43 0.05
N GLU A 722 -15.51 21.62 0.44
CA GLU A 722 -15.73 22.72 -0.49
C GLU A 722 -14.40 23.25 -1.05
N ALA A 723 -13.36 23.36 -0.21
CA ALA A 723 -12.05 23.80 -0.65
C ALA A 723 -11.38 22.76 -1.56
N LEU A 724 -11.49 21.47 -1.22
CA LEU A 724 -10.96 20.39 -2.04
C LEU A 724 -11.55 20.39 -3.46
N GLY A 725 -12.83 20.71 -3.62
CA GLY A 725 -13.48 20.83 -4.93
C GLY A 725 -13.07 22.09 -5.74
N GLN A 726 -12.25 22.99 -5.15
CA GLN A 726 -11.72 24.19 -5.79
C GLN A 726 -10.23 24.07 -6.15
N HIS A 727 -9.55 23.07 -5.63
CA HIS A 727 -8.14 22.73 -5.88
C HIS A 727 -8.05 21.54 -6.83
#